data_dc656ce3f8dacb63ce55f29911d61c94
#
_entry.id   dc656ce3f8dacb63ce55f29911d61c94
#
_cell.length_a   1.000
_cell.length_b   1.000
_cell.length_c   1.000
_cell.angle_alpha   90.00
_cell.angle_beta   90.00
_cell.angle_gamma   90.00
#
_symmetry.space_group_name_H-M   'P 1'
#
loop_
_entity.id
_entity.type
_entity.pdbx_description
1 polymer ?
#
loop_
_entity_poly.entity_id
_entity_poly.type
_entity_poly.pdbx_seq_one_letter_code
_entity_poly.pdbx_strand_id
1 'polypeptide(L)'
;MLFHCDCTKFAITVSALMPNRIVNFDNRLMKKILLLCGLLLCSAFYVVADDTVKQPTTIDAAWFKANYAKAEYMIPMRDGVRLYTAVYTPKNKKATHPILLNRTPYGCRPYGKKNSAFWQDSIFHNYLQAEYIFVFQDVRGRWMSTGEITNVRQFIESKQGNDTDEASDAYDTIEWLLRKIKRHNNRVGIYGASYDGFYTLMAAASGHPAIKAISPQAPVCDWWMGDDFHRNGAFALFDAVSFLPNFGFKERSKSPEPPTFESPIKNNAWDYFLTNRLSDISRSLEGLIPFWDEMMQHPDYDEFWQSRNALRAAKWIKVPTLIVGGAFDAEDNYGTWALYNAMRENSSTEDCRLIIGPWSHCAWRGGEKANALGGVEFSEESTTEFYRNNIEFPFFDHYLRDAESSGETEYGTLVFFTGENCWREIGEWNALESSSAYTLYLSEEGGLSVNKSDIADSFSSYISDPTTPVPYYPETDAPRRKEYMIAEQTFVDNREDVLTFLSSVLEQDMTAAGAIEVTLYAAISQTDADFVVKVIDVGPDGEYEMLVRGDIMRGRYRNSASTPEAFTPNKIEKVTLRMNDIAHTFMAGHRIKVQIQSSWFPLYDMNPQQFIDINKATAKDFVPCDIRIYHDAEHPSHINIPIMK
;
A
#
# COMPACT_ATOMS: atom_id res chain seq x y z
N MET A 1 -29.08 -8.06 4.56
CA MET A 1 -29.65 -6.72 4.40
C MET A 1 -30.91 -6.65 5.25
N LEU A 2 -30.80 -6.17 6.47
CA LEU A 2 -31.93 -5.90 7.36
C LEU A 2 -32.12 -4.38 7.36
N PHE A 3 -33.05 -3.91 6.54
CA PHE A 3 -33.49 -2.52 6.61
C PHE A 3 -34.27 -2.30 7.90
N HIS A 4 -33.72 -1.56 8.83
CA HIS A 4 -34.47 -0.97 9.93
C HIS A 4 -35.27 0.20 9.36
N CYS A 5 -36.53 -0.05 9.03
CA CYS A 5 -37.45 0.99 8.61
C CYS A 5 -37.95 1.73 9.85
N ASP A 6 -37.44 2.95 10.08
CA ASP A 6 -37.87 3.82 11.16
C ASP A 6 -39.28 4.34 10.88
N CYS A 7 -40.29 3.69 11.46
CA CYS A 7 -41.72 4.01 11.29
C CYS A 7 -42.13 5.40 11.80
N THR A 8 -41.21 6.19 12.41
CA THR A 8 -41.49 7.53 12.95
C THR A 8 -41.48 8.62 11.89
N LYS A 9 -40.78 8.44 10.77
CA LYS A 9 -40.73 9.46 9.71
C LYS A 9 -41.90 9.42 8.74
N PHE A 10 -42.67 8.33 8.69
CA PHE A 10 -43.82 8.23 7.80
C PHE A 10 -45.11 8.89 8.35
N ALA A 11 -45.19 9.10 9.67
CA ALA A 11 -46.35 9.75 10.31
C ALA A 11 -46.38 11.27 10.15
N ILE A 12 -45.26 11.91 9.84
CA ILE A 12 -45.15 13.38 9.74
C ILE A 12 -45.50 13.88 8.31
N THR A 13 -45.33 13.05 7.29
CA THR A 13 -45.54 13.49 5.89
C THR A 13 -46.99 13.40 5.44
N VAL A 14 -47.84 12.69 6.15
CA VAL A 14 -49.30 12.54 5.80
C VAL A 14 -50.12 13.69 6.43
N SER A 15 -49.65 14.41 7.44
CA SER A 15 -50.39 15.50 8.09
C SER A 15 -50.33 16.85 7.33
N ALA A 16 -49.53 16.94 6.27
CA ALA A 16 -49.33 18.21 5.55
C ALA A 16 -50.19 18.39 4.27
N LEU A 17 -51.06 17.45 3.96
CA LEU A 17 -51.80 17.44 2.68
C LEU A 17 -53.33 17.40 2.79
N MET A 18 -53.97 17.82 3.91
CA MET A 18 -55.41 17.99 3.93
C MET A 18 -55.86 19.31 4.59
N PRO A 19 -56.67 20.13 3.90
CA PRO A 19 -57.24 21.32 4.50
C PRO A 19 -58.46 20.98 5.37
N ASN A 20 -58.55 21.60 6.51
CA ASN A 20 -59.59 21.68 7.52
C ASN A 20 -60.99 21.25 7.07
N ARG A 21 -61.47 20.12 7.52
CA ARG A 21 -62.84 19.87 7.94
C ARG A 21 -62.85 18.84 9.05
N ILE A 22 -63.32 19.25 10.22
CA ILE A 22 -63.50 18.41 11.40
C ILE A 22 -64.70 17.46 11.12
N VAL A 23 -64.42 16.16 11.07
CA VAL A 23 -65.44 15.11 11.23
C VAL A 23 -64.92 14.18 12.31
N ASN A 24 -65.59 14.16 13.44
CA ASN A 24 -65.32 13.22 14.54
C ASN A 24 -65.52 11.79 14.07
N PHE A 25 -64.45 11.06 13.83
CA PHE A 25 -64.51 9.61 13.65
C PHE A 25 -63.97 8.91 14.90
N ASP A 26 -64.74 7.89 15.33
CA ASP A 26 -64.45 7.04 16.49
C ASP A 26 -63.04 6.41 16.37
N ASN A 27 -62.18 6.79 17.29
CA ASN A 27 -60.79 6.35 17.38
C ASN A 27 -60.60 4.82 17.52
N ARG A 28 -61.69 4.08 17.82
CA ARG A 28 -61.69 2.60 17.89
C ARG A 28 -61.82 1.96 16.51
N LEU A 29 -62.51 2.60 15.57
CA LEU A 29 -62.67 2.10 14.20
C LEU A 29 -61.42 2.30 13.39
N MET A 30 -60.74 3.44 13.53
CA MET A 30 -59.44 3.71 12.88
C MET A 30 -58.36 2.77 13.31
N LYS A 31 -58.26 2.44 14.63
CA LYS A 31 -57.30 1.44 15.12
C LYS A 31 -57.54 0.03 14.60
N LYS A 32 -58.80 -0.35 14.41
CA LYS A 32 -59.16 -1.65 13.81
C LYS A 32 -58.86 -1.72 12.30
N ILE A 33 -59.08 -0.64 11.57
CA ILE A 33 -58.76 -0.55 10.12
C ILE A 33 -57.25 -0.57 9.92
N LEU A 34 -56.48 0.15 10.72
CA LEU A 34 -55.01 0.12 10.68
C LEU A 34 -54.42 -1.25 11.08
N LEU A 35 -55.04 -1.95 12.03
CA LEU A 35 -54.64 -3.31 12.40
C LEU A 35 -54.99 -4.34 11.30
N LEU A 36 -56.12 -4.17 10.61
CA LEU A 36 -56.53 -5.05 9.50
C LEU A 36 -55.70 -4.80 8.23
N CYS A 37 -55.34 -3.54 7.93
CA CYS A 37 -54.43 -3.21 6.84
C CYS A 37 -52.99 -3.66 7.11
N GLY A 38 -52.52 -3.59 8.35
CA GLY A 38 -51.23 -4.13 8.76
C GLY A 38 -51.17 -5.66 8.64
N LEU A 39 -52.24 -6.37 9.01
CA LEU A 39 -52.32 -7.83 8.90
C LEU A 39 -52.50 -8.30 7.43
N LEU A 40 -53.19 -7.53 6.58
CA LEU A 40 -53.31 -7.83 5.14
C LEU A 40 -52.05 -7.49 4.34
N LEU A 41 -51.27 -6.50 4.74
CA LEU A 41 -49.93 -6.23 4.17
C LEU A 41 -48.90 -7.27 4.60
N CYS A 42 -48.94 -7.80 5.83
CA CYS A 42 -48.08 -8.90 6.25
C CYS A 42 -48.40 -10.24 5.60
N SER A 43 -49.67 -10.48 5.17
CA SER A 43 -50.03 -11.73 4.48
C SER A 43 -49.81 -11.69 2.97
N ALA A 44 -49.61 -10.52 2.36
CA ALA A 44 -49.34 -10.39 0.92
C ALA A 44 -47.83 -10.46 0.58
N PHE A 45 -46.94 -10.49 1.58
CA PHE A 45 -45.49 -10.68 1.41
C PHE A 45 -45.00 -12.09 1.82
N TYR A 46 -45.86 -13.08 2.00
CA TYR A 46 -45.45 -14.46 1.86
C TYR A 46 -45.36 -14.80 0.35
N VAL A 47 -44.48 -14.12 -0.36
CA VAL A 47 -43.89 -14.66 -1.59
C VAL A 47 -43.11 -15.87 -1.11
N VAL A 48 -43.49 -17.04 -1.57
CA VAL A 48 -42.73 -18.27 -1.46
C VAL A 48 -41.30 -17.94 -1.90
N ALA A 49 -40.44 -17.61 -0.95
CA ALA A 49 -39.01 -17.71 -1.17
C ALA A 49 -38.76 -19.19 -1.41
N ASP A 50 -38.42 -19.52 -2.63
CA ASP A 50 -37.95 -20.85 -2.98
C ASP A 50 -36.70 -21.10 -2.09
N ASP A 51 -36.93 -21.83 -0.99
CA ASP A 51 -35.94 -22.18 0.02
C ASP A 51 -34.91 -23.16 -0.55
N THR A 52 -34.26 -22.77 -1.63
CA THR A 52 -32.92 -23.25 -1.94
C THR A 52 -31.92 -22.14 -1.64
N VAL A 53 -31.82 -21.71 -0.39
CA VAL A 53 -30.59 -21.12 0.12
C VAL A 53 -29.55 -22.24 0.00
N LYS A 54 -28.83 -22.24 -1.14
CA LYS A 54 -27.66 -23.11 -1.29
C LYS A 54 -26.76 -22.84 -0.10
N GLN A 55 -26.65 -23.80 0.79
CA GLN A 55 -25.66 -23.76 1.87
C GLN A 55 -24.32 -23.35 1.24
N PRO A 56 -23.59 -22.41 1.81
CA PRO A 56 -22.32 -21.99 1.26
C PRO A 56 -21.46 -23.23 1.05
N THR A 57 -20.98 -23.42 -0.17
CA THR A 57 -20.20 -24.60 -0.53
C THR A 57 -18.91 -24.57 0.27
N THR A 58 -18.75 -25.48 1.21
CA THR A 58 -17.49 -25.63 1.94
C THR A 58 -16.41 -26.14 0.98
N ILE A 59 -15.39 -25.33 0.77
CA ILE A 59 -14.22 -25.70 -0.04
C ILE A 59 -13.21 -26.39 0.89
N ASP A 60 -13.19 -27.72 0.79
CA ASP A 60 -12.23 -28.56 1.48
C ASP A 60 -11.38 -29.39 0.48
N ALA A 61 -10.46 -30.19 1.01
CA ALA A 61 -9.59 -31.04 0.19
C ALA A 61 -10.36 -32.04 -0.69
N ALA A 62 -11.51 -32.53 -0.23
CA ALA A 62 -12.33 -33.46 -0.97
C ALA A 62 -13.05 -32.76 -2.11
N TRP A 63 -13.64 -31.58 -1.84
CA TRP A 63 -14.24 -30.72 -2.84
C TRP A 63 -13.23 -30.33 -3.91
N PHE A 64 -12.05 -29.82 -3.49
CA PHE A 64 -11.01 -29.41 -4.43
C PHE A 64 -10.56 -30.58 -5.32
N LYS A 65 -10.28 -31.74 -4.72
CA LYS A 65 -9.92 -32.96 -5.47
C LYS A 65 -11.01 -33.43 -6.42
N ALA A 66 -12.28 -33.25 -6.06
CA ALA A 66 -13.41 -33.60 -6.93
C ALA A 66 -13.52 -32.67 -8.14
N ASN A 67 -13.26 -31.37 -7.97
CA ASN A 67 -13.55 -30.33 -8.95
C ASN A 67 -12.32 -29.86 -9.74
N TYR A 68 -11.10 -30.02 -9.24
CA TYR A 68 -9.86 -29.52 -9.87
C TYR A 68 -8.82 -30.59 -10.14
N ALA A 69 -7.99 -30.34 -11.13
CA ALA A 69 -6.80 -31.15 -11.43
C ALA A 69 -5.56 -30.26 -11.55
N LYS A 70 -4.45 -30.65 -10.91
CA LYS A 70 -3.16 -29.97 -11.00
C LYS A 70 -2.28 -30.61 -12.08
N ALA A 71 -1.62 -29.78 -12.86
CA ALA A 71 -0.54 -30.16 -13.77
C ALA A 71 0.63 -29.17 -13.61
N GLU A 72 1.86 -29.65 -13.85
CA GLU A 72 3.07 -28.85 -13.74
C GLU A 72 3.83 -28.89 -15.07
N TYR A 73 4.37 -27.75 -15.46
CA TYR A 73 5.03 -27.56 -16.73
C TYR A 73 6.33 -26.75 -16.57
N MET A 74 7.27 -27.00 -17.46
CA MET A 74 8.44 -26.16 -17.69
C MET A 74 8.22 -25.43 -19.01
N ILE A 75 7.65 -24.24 -18.94
CA ILE A 75 7.29 -23.45 -20.13
C ILE A 75 8.55 -22.84 -20.73
N PRO A 76 8.88 -23.12 -22.00
CA PRO A 76 10.04 -22.53 -22.66
C PRO A 76 9.75 -21.09 -23.07
N MET A 77 10.68 -20.22 -22.72
CA MET A 77 10.73 -18.82 -23.18
C MET A 77 11.48 -18.74 -24.51
N ARG A 78 11.39 -17.61 -25.22
CA ARG A 78 11.98 -17.38 -26.54
C ARG A 78 13.50 -17.53 -26.59
N ASP A 79 14.20 -17.32 -25.46
CA ASP A 79 15.65 -17.48 -25.30
C ASP A 79 16.07 -18.88 -24.82
N GLY A 80 15.09 -19.79 -24.66
CA GLY A 80 15.34 -21.17 -24.25
C GLY A 80 15.33 -21.39 -22.73
N VAL A 81 15.24 -20.33 -21.90
CA VAL A 81 14.99 -20.45 -20.47
C VAL A 81 13.63 -21.11 -20.24
N ARG A 82 13.47 -21.86 -19.15
CA ARG A 82 12.23 -22.57 -18.83
C ARG A 82 11.71 -22.15 -17.48
N LEU A 83 10.44 -21.71 -17.45
CA LEU A 83 9.77 -21.28 -16.24
C LEU A 83 8.84 -22.38 -15.72
N TYR A 84 9.03 -22.70 -14.44
CA TYR A 84 8.14 -23.65 -13.75
C TYR A 84 6.76 -23.00 -13.58
N THR A 85 5.73 -23.77 -13.94
CA THR A 85 4.36 -23.30 -13.92
C THR A 85 3.42 -24.39 -13.43
N ALA A 86 2.71 -24.11 -12.34
CA ALA A 86 1.64 -24.96 -11.82
C ALA A 86 0.29 -24.46 -12.38
N VAL A 87 -0.46 -25.37 -13.02
CA VAL A 87 -1.76 -25.07 -13.61
C VAL A 87 -2.83 -25.92 -12.94
N TYR A 88 -3.87 -25.29 -12.43
CA TYR A 88 -5.03 -25.95 -11.82
C TYR A 88 -6.24 -25.71 -12.71
N THR A 89 -6.79 -26.80 -13.27
CA THR A 89 -7.89 -26.74 -14.21
C THR A 89 -9.16 -27.34 -13.63
N PRO A 90 -10.34 -26.72 -13.82
CA PRO A 90 -11.63 -27.32 -13.50
C PRO A 90 -11.82 -28.63 -14.26
N LYS A 91 -12.42 -29.60 -13.59
CA LYS A 91 -12.79 -30.89 -14.22
C LYS A 91 -14.09 -30.83 -15.03
N ASN A 92 -14.83 -29.74 -14.94
CA ASN A 92 -15.99 -29.50 -15.76
C ASN A 92 -15.58 -29.38 -17.24
N LYS A 93 -16.04 -30.34 -18.05
CA LYS A 93 -15.72 -30.40 -19.49
C LYS A 93 -16.79 -29.78 -20.37
N LYS A 94 -17.86 -29.26 -19.79
CA LYS A 94 -19.00 -28.68 -20.54
C LYS A 94 -18.86 -27.19 -20.79
N ALA A 95 -18.04 -26.51 -20.01
CA ALA A 95 -17.82 -25.06 -20.10
C ALA A 95 -16.38 -24.73 -20.53
N THR A 96 -16.16 -23.48 -20.93
CA THR A 96 -14.85 -22.84 -21.04
C THR A 96 -14.65 -21.93 -19.83
N HIS A 97 -13.39 -21.73 -19.42
CA HIS A 97 -13.02 -21.13 -18.17
C HIS A 97 -12.03 -19.98 -18.38
N PRO A 98 -12.14 -18.87 -17.66
CA PRO A 98 -11.12 -17.82 -17.70
C PRO A 98 -9.84 -18.28 -16.97
N ILE A 99 -8.72 -17.68 -17.34
CA ILE A 99 -7.41 -17.92 -16.70
C ILE A 99 -7.14 -16.77 -15.73
N LEU A 100 -6.73 -17.11 -14.50
CA LEU A 100 -6.18 -16.20 -13.52
C LEU A 100 -4.71 -16.54 -13.31
N LEU A 101 -3.80 -15.64 -13.69
CA LEU A 101 -2.35 -15.82 -13.67
C LEU A 101 -1.71 -14.99 -12.56
N ASN A 102 -0.86 -15.65 -11.76
CA ASN A 102 0.07 -15.01 -10.85
C ASN A 102 1.50 -15.44 -11.18
N ARG A 103 2.41 -14.47 -11.31
CA ARG A 103 3.85 -14.68 -11.48
C ARG A 103 4.56 -14.21 -10.22
N THR A 104 5.42 -15.04 -9.64
CA THR A 104 5.94 -14.80 -8.29
C THR A 104 7.42 -15.20 -8.14
N PRO A 105 8.21 -14.38 -7.42
CA PRO A 105 9.56 -14.77 -7.02
C PRO A 105 9.57 -15.54 -5.69
N TYR A 106 8.41 -15.68 -5.02
CA TYR A 106 8.28 -16.30 -3.70
C TYR A 106 8.07 -17.81 -3.72
N GLY A 107 7.78 -18.39 -4.91
CA GLY A 107 7.63 -19.82 -5.13
C GLY A 107 6.20 -20.33 -5.18
N CYS A 108 5.92 -21.17 -6.17
CA CYS A 108 4.60 -21.78 -6.42
C CYS A 108 4.36 -23.04 -5.59
N ARG A 109 4.85 -23.09 -4.36
CA ARG A 109 4.66 -24.22 -3.45
C ARG A 109 3.18 -24.51 -3.15
N PRO A 110 2.84 -25.78 -2.84
CA PRO A 110 3.68 -26.98 -2.78
C PRO A 110 3.98 -27.56 -4.17
N TYR A 111 5.22 -27.92 -4.42
CA TYR A 111 5.64 -28.59 -5.67
C TYR A 111 5.21 -30.06 -5.69
N GLY A 112 5.02 -30.61 -6.89
CA GLY A 112 4.56 -31.98 -7.10
C GLY A 112 3.08 -32.06 -7.49
N LYS A 113 2.79 -32.87 -8.50
CA LYS A 113 1.47 -32.95 -9.16
C LYS A 113 0.29 -33.30 -8.25
N LYS A 114 0.55 -33.94 -7.11
CA LYS A 114 -0.49 -34.33 -6.14
C LYS A 114 -0.68 -33.32 -5.03
N ASN A 115 0.24 -32.37 -4.90
CA ASN A 115 0.24 -31.38 -3.82
C ASN A 115 -0.51 -30.13 -4.25
N SER A 116 -1.42 -29.67 -3.43
CA SER A 116 -2.14 -28.42 -3.62
C SER A 116 -2.60 -27.90 -2.26
N ALA A 117 -2.43 -26.64 -2.01
CA ALA A 117 -2.80 -26.00 -0.74
C ALA A 117 -3.47 -24.64 -0.93
N PHE A 118 -3.33 -23.97 -2.08
CA PHE A 118 -3.84 -22.61 -2.28
C PHE A 118 -5.36 -22.50 -2.10
N TRP A 119 -6.11 -23.57 -2.28
CA TRP A 119 -7.56 -23.61 -2.03
C TRP A 119 -7.95 -23.36 -0.58
N GLN A 120 -7.00 -23.45 0.36
CA GLN A 120 -7.21 -23.13 1.78
C GLN A 120 -7.32 -21.62 2.01
N ASP A 121 -6.77 -20.84 1.11
CA ASP A 121 -6.85 -19.40 1.20
C ASP A 121 -8.20 -18.91 0.68
N SER A 122 -8.95 -18.22 1.54
CA SER A 122 -10.31 -17.76 1.25
C SER A 122 -10.38 -16.75 0.11
N ILE A 123 -9.27 -16.09 -0.26
CA ILE A 123 -9.24 -15.17 -1.40
C ILE A 123 -9.58 -15.87 -2.72
N PHE A 124 -9.34 -17.17 -2.82
CA PHE A 124 -9.62 -17.93 -4.03
C PHE A 124 -11.01 -18.57 -4.07
N HIS A 125 -11.79 -18.53 -2.99
CA HIS A 125 -13.02 -19.31 -2.89
C HIS A 125 -14.07 -18.91 -3.96
N ASN A 126 -14.27 -17.62 -4.20
CA ASN A 126 -15.19 -17.14 -5.24
C ASN A 126 -14.74 -17.61 -6.64
N TYR A 127 -13.46 -17.49 -6.94
CA TYR A 127 -12.89 -17.93 -8.22
C TYR A 127 -12.92 -19.44 -8.40
N LEU A 128 -12.72 -20.22 -7.31
CA LEU A 128 -12.84 -21.69 -7.33
C LEU A 128 -14.28 -22.12 -7.64
N GLN A 129 -15.26 -21.51 -6.97
CA GLN A 129 -16.67 -21.78 -7.23
C GLN A 129 -17.08 -21.38 -8.65
N ALA A 130 -16.48 -20.31 -9.15
CA ALA A 130 -16.68 -19.80 -10.49
C ALA A 130 -15.86 -20.56 -11.56
N GLU A 131 -15.17 -21.63 -11.19
CA GLU A 131 -14.44 -22.53 -12.09
C GLU A 131 -13.34 -21.84 -12.92
N TYR A 132 -12.53 -20.95 -12.31
CA TYR A 132 -11.37 -20.36 -12.98
C TYR A 132 -10.24 -21.37 -13.16
N ILE A 133 -9.43 -21.21 -14.20
CA ILE A 133 -8.15 -21.89 -14.36
C ILE A 133 -7.11 -21.04 -13.62
N PHE A 134 -6.46 -21.61 -12.61
CA PHE A 134 -5.39 -20.91 -11.90
C PHE A 134 -4.02 -21.29 -12.44
N VAL A 135 -3.19 -20.28 -12.62
CA VAL A 135 -1.82 -20.44 -13.09
C VAL A 135 -0.88 -19.70 -12.14
N PHE A 136 0.02 -20.45 -11.51
CA PHE A 136 1.09 -19.90 -10.68
C PHE A 136 2.43 -20.21 -11.33
N GLN A 137 3.28 -19.19 -11.51
CA GLN A 137 4.55 -19.34 -12.19
C GLN A 137 5.70 -18.80 -11.36
N ASP A 138 6.72 -19.65 -11.08
CA ASP A 138 8.01 -19.17 -10.59
C ASP A 138 8.66 -18.31 -11.68
N VAL A 139 9.07 -17.08 -11.33
CA VAL A 139 9.75 -16.20 -12.26
C VAL A 139 11.15 -16.71 -12.59
N ARG A 140 11.75 -16.16 -13.61
CA ARG A 140 13.11 -16.48 -14.10
C ARG A 140 14.13 -16.45 -12.95
N GLY A 141 14.97 -17.51 -12.89
CA GLY A 141 16.04 -17.62 -11.90
C GLY A 141 15.59 -17.89 -10.47
N ARG A 142 14.29 -18.14 -10.25
CA ARG A 142 13.75 -18.44 -8.91
C ARG A 142 13.21 -19.87 -8.83
N TRP A 143 13.42 -20.48 -7.66
CA TRP A 143 12.91 -21.79 -7.28
C TRP A 143 13.12 -22.87 -8.36
N MET A 144 12.04 -23.37 -8.96
CA MET A 144 12.09 -24.44 -9.96
C MET A 144 12.29 -23.92 -11.39
N SER A 145 12.26 -22.60 -11.61
CA SER A 145 12.57 -21.99 -12.90
C SER A 145 14.07 -21.96 -13.18
N THR A 146 14.44 -21.96 -14.46
CA THR A 146 15.82 -21.81 -14.92
C THR A 146 16.14 -20.36 -15.25
N GLY A 147 17.38 -20.07 -15.62
CA GLY A 147 17.87 -18.71 -15.89
C GLY A 147 18.44 -18.05 -14.64
N GLU A 148 18.71 -16.77 -14.74
CA GLU A 148 19.22 -15.94 -13.65
C GLU A 148 18.20 -14.88 -13.25
N ILE A 149 18.10 -14.56 -11.98
CA ILE A 149 17.25 -13.49 -11.50
C ILE A 149 17.95 -12.15 -11.66
N THR A 150 17.19 -11.17 -12.13
CA THR A 150 17.52 -9.75 -11.99
C THR A 150 16.39 -9.10 -11.20
N ASN A 151 16.71 -8.50 -10.07
CA ASN A 151 15.69 -7.86 -9.24
C ASN A 151 15.12 -6.62 -9.94
N VAL A 152 13.78 -6.50 -9.92
CA VAL A 152 13.04 -5.41 -10.59
C VAL A 152 13.60 -5.15 -11.99
N ARG A 153 13.62 -6.21 -12.79
CA ARG A 153 14.27 -6.21 -14.11
C ARG A 153 13.72 -5.12 -15.00
N GLN A 154 14.62 -4.34 -15.60
CA GLN A 154 14.30 -3.24 -16.50
C GLN A 154 13.32 -3.66 -17.60
N PHE A 155 12.29 -2.83 -17.82
CA PHE A 155 11.41 -2.94 -18.98
C PHE A 155 12.10 -2.45 -20.26
N ILE A 156 12.13 -3.28 -21.28
CA ILE A 156 12.70 -2.95 -22.58
C ILE A 156 11.58 -2.48 -23.50
N GLU A 157 11.52 -1.20 -23.81
CA GLU A 157 10.48 -0.62 -24.67
C GLU A 157 10.56 -1.12 -26.12
N SER A 158 11.77 -1.21 -26.67
CA SER A 158 12.02 -1.56 -28.07
C SER A 158 12.86 -2.84 -28.17
N LYS A 159 12.22 -3.99 -27.91
CA LYS A 159 12.86 -5.30 -27.95
C LYS A 159 13.31 -5.64 -29.38
N GLN A 160 14.54 -6.17 -29.51
CA GLN A 160 15.07 -6.66 -30.77
C GLN A 160 15.54 -8.10 -30.63
N GLY A 161 15.30 -8.91 -31.66
CA GLY A 161 15.74 -10.32 -31.67
C GLY A 161 15.23 -11.11 -30.48
N ASN A 162 16.17 -11.62 -29.68
CA ASN A 162 15.88 -12.41 -28.48
C ASN A 162 15.93 -11.62 -27.18
N ASP A 163 15.80 -10.30 -27.22
CA ASP A 163 15.72 -9.49 -26.01
C ASP A 163 14.59 -9.99 -25.11
N THR A 164 14.91 -10.18 -23.85
CA THR A 164 13.97 -10.68 -22.85
C THR A 164 13.89 -9.76 -21.64
N ASP A 165 12.69 -9.61 -21.13
CA ASP A 165 12.34 -8.98 -19.86
C ASP A 165 11.14 -9.69 -19.26
N GLU A 166 10.60 -9.19 -18.16
CA GLU A 166 9.44 -9.81 -17.50
C GLU A 166 8.17 -9.74 -18.36
N ALA A 167 8.06 -8.72 -19.21
CA ALA A 167 6.95 -8.58 -20.14
C ALA A 167 6.99 -9.68 -21.22
N SER A 168 8.16 -9.93 -21.81
CA SER A 168 8.33 -11.00 -22.81
C SER A 168 8.14 -12.39 -22.21
N ASP A 169 8.60 -12.63 -20.98
CA ASP A 169 8.39 -13.90 -20.29
C ASP A 169 6.88 -14.15 -20.02
N ALA A 170 6.15 -13.10 -19.66
CA ALA A 170 4.70 -13.18 -19.51
C ALA A 170 3.99 -13.46 -20.83
N TYR A 171 4.38 -12.76 -21.90
CA TYR A 171 3.85 -12.96 -23.24
C TYR A 171 4.01 -14.42 -23.70
N ASP A 172 5.24 -14.94 -23.65
CA ASP A 172 5.56 -16.32 -24.05
C ASP A 172 4.80 -17.35 -23.20
N THR A 173 4.62 -17.07 -21.90
CA THR A 173 3.83 -17.89 -20.99
C THR A 173 2.37 -17.95 -21.41
N ILE A 174 1.74 -16.82 -21.69
CA ILE A 174 0.33 -16.75 -22.10
C ILE A 174 0.13 -17.44 -23.45
N GLU A 175 0.99 -17.18 -24.44
CA GLU A 175 0.95 -17.87 -25.73
C GLU A 175 1.04 -19.40 -25.57
N TRP A 176 1.92 -19.88 -24.69
CA TRP A 176 2.04 -21.30 -24.42
C TRP A 176 0.78 -21.87 -23.74
N LEU A 177 0.22 -21.17 -22.74
CA LEU A 177 -1.00 -21.58 -22.03
C LEU A 177 -2.17 -21.72 -23.00
N LEU A 178 -2.42 -20.71 -23.82
CA LEU A 178 -3.53 -20.72 -24.79
C LEU A 178 -3.39 -21.85 -25.82
N ARG A 179 -2.19 -22.23 -26.19
CA ARG A 179 -1.93 -23.32 -27.13
C ARG A 179 -2.04 -24.71 -26.48
N LYS A 180 -1.70 -24.86 -25.19
CA LYS A 180 -1.53 -26.16 -24.53
C LYS A 180 -2.64 -26.52 -23.56
N ILE A 181 -3.17 -25.57 -22.83
CA ILE A 181 -4.27 -25.79 -21.90
C ILE A 181 -5.56 -25.79 -22.70
N LYS A 182 -6.44 -26.70 -22.37
CA LYS A 182 -7.73 -26.82 -23.07
C LYS A 182 -8.85 -26.17 -22.24
N ARG A 183 -9.92 -25.79 -22.92
CA ARG A 183 -11.14 -25.26 -22.31
C ARG A 183 -10.97 -23.91 -21.59
N HIS A 184 -9.98 -23.13 -21.98
CA HIS A 184 -9.98 -21.70 -21.65
C HIS A 184 -10.89 -20.92 -22.62
N ASN A 185 -11.36 -19.76 -22.18
CA ASN A 185 -12.17 -18.85 -22.99
C ASN A 185 -11.36 -17.75 -23.71
N ASN A 186 -10.03 -17.88 -23.79
CA ASN A 186 -9.07 -16.90 -24.32
C ASN A 186 -9.02 -15.55 -23.54
N ARG A 187 -9.45 -15.53 -22.30
CA ARG A 187 -9.36 -14.36 -21.44
C ARG A 187 -8.46 -14.66 -20.25
N VAL A 188 -7.50 -13.78 -20.00
CA VAL A 188 -6.51 -13.89 -18.94
C VAL A 188 -6.60 -12.66 -18.03
N GLY A 189 -6.83 -12.89 -16.75
CA GLY A 189 -6.63 -11.92 -15.70
C GLY A 189 -5.27 -12.12 -15.04
N ILE A 190 -4.62 -11.04 -14.62
CA ILE A 190 -3.34 -11.13 -13.93
C ILE A 190 -3.43 -10.31 -12.65
N TYR A 191 -2.96 -10.87 -11.55
CA TYR A 191 -2.95 -10.22 -10.26
C TYR A 191 -1.69 -10.54 -9.50
N GLY A 192 -1.34 -9.68 -8.56
CA GLY A 192 -0.24 -9.90 -7.66
C GLY A 192 -0.06 -8.74 -6.70
N ALA A 193 0.46 -9.02 -5.51
CA ALA A 193 0.73 -8.01 -4.51
C ALA A 193 2.22 -7.89 -4.23
N SER A 194 2.68 -6.68 -3.87
CA SER A 194 4.09 -6.43 -3.57
C SER A 194 4.96 -6.67 -4.81
N TYR A 195 5.99 -7.45 -4.71
CA TYR A 195 6.81 -7.83 -5.87
C TYR A 195 5.99 -8.54 -6.97
N ASP A 196 4.96 -9.34 -6.61
CA ASP A 196 4.04 -9.94 -7.59
C ASP A 196 3.23 -8.85 -8.33
N GLY A 197 3.01 -7.70 -7.69
CA GLY A 197 2.42 -6.50 -8.30
C GLY A 197 3.30 -5.92 -9.40
N PHE A 198 4.62 -5.85 -9.20
CA PHE A 198 5.58 -5.52 -10.24
C PHE A 198 5.47 -6.49 -11.44
N TYR A 199 5.45 -7.81 -11.20
CA TYR A 199 5.30 -8.78 -12.28
C TYR A 199 3.95 -8.67 -13.00
N THR A 200 2.91 -8.23 -12.31
CA THR A 200 1.59 -7.95 -12.88
C THR A 200 1.65 -6.78 -13.86
N LEU A 201 2.33 -5.69 -13.48
CA LEU A 201 2.58 -4.54 -14.36
C LEU A 201 3.34 -4.93 -15.61
N MET A 202 4.48 -5.61 -15.43
CA MET A 202 5.31 -6.03 -16.54
C MET A 202 4.56 -6.96 -17.50
N ALA A 203 3.74 -7.86 -16.97
CA ALA A 203 2.93 -8.73 -17.80
C ALA A 203 1.90 -7.96 -18.63
N ALA A 204 1.24 -6.96 -18.06
CA ALA A 204 0.30 -6.09 -18.78
C ALA A 204 1.00 -5.26 -19.89
N ALA A 205 2.19 -4.72 -19.58
CA ALA A 205 3.00 -3.97 -20.55
C ALA A 205 3.48 -4.83 -21.73
N SER A 206 3.36 -6.18 -21.66
CA SER A 206 3.61 -7.06 -22.81
C SER A 206 2.65 -6.84 -23.96
N GLY A 207 1.48 -6.25 -23.71
CA GLY A 207 0.44 -6.01 -24.71
C GLY A 207 -0.21 -7.26 -25.28
N HIS A 208 -0.13 -8.41 -24.59
CA HIS A 208 -0.71 -9.67 -25.10
C HIS A 208 -2.24 -9.56 -25.20
N PRO A 209 -2.87 -9.87 -26.36
CA PRO A 209 -4.28 -9.56 -26.61
C PRO A 209 -5.28 -10.37 -25.73
N ALA A 210 -4.85 -11.48 -25.16
CA ALA A 210 -5.67 -12.26 -24.24
C ALA A 210 -5.77 -11.67 -22.83
N ILE A 211 -4.88 -10.77 -22.43
CA ILE A 211 -5.00 -10.06 -21.15
C ILE A 211 -6.21 -9.14 -21.24
N LYS A 212 -7.17 -9.28 -20.31
CA LYS A 212 -8.42 -8.54 -20.28
C LYS A 212 -8.59 -7.66 -19.06
N ALA A 213 -7.91 -7.99 -17.95
CA ALA A 213 -7.90 -7.20 -16.73
C ALA A 213 -6.67 -7.52 -15.91
N ILE A 214 -6.20 -6.55 -15.13
CA ILE A 214 -5.10 -6.74 -14.18
C ILE A 214 -5.43 -6.11 -12.83
N SER A 215 -4.81 -6.67 -11.77
CA SER A 215 -4.84 -6.05 -10.43
C SER A 215 -3.43 -6.05 -9.82
N PRO A 216 -2.63 -5.00 -10.08
CA PRO A 216 -1.40 -4.75 -9.32
C PRO A 216 -1.79 -4.21 -7.94
N GLN A 217 -1.38 -4.92 -6.89
CA GLN A 217 -1.75 -4.64 -5.51
C GLN A 217 -0.50 -4.30 -4.72
N ALA A 218 -0.46 -3.14 -4.05
CA ALA A 218 0.76 -2.61 -3.43
C ALA A 218 2.00 -2.94 -4.28
N PRO A 219 2.03 -2.49 -5.54
CA PRO A 219 3.08 -2.92 -6.46
C PRO A 219 4.41 -2.25 -6.14
N VAL A 220 5.48 -3.02 -6.14
CA VAL A 220 6.84 -2.46 -6.20
C VAL A 220 6.98 -1.68 -7.50
N CYS A 221 7.21 -0.37 -7.41
CA CYS A 221 7.39 0.51 -8.55
C CYS A 221 8.75 1.18 -8.59
N ASP A 222 9.26 1.67 -7.45
CA ASP A 222 10.56 2.32 -7.38
C ASP A 222 11.18 2.14 -5.98
N TRP A 223 12.17 1.26 -5.90
CA TRP A 223 12.85 0.90 -4.66
C TRP A 223 13.78 1.98 -4.10
N TRP A 224 14.02 3.06 -4.84
CA TRP A 224 14.80 4.17 -4.34
C TRP A 224 13.93 5.35 -3.89
N MET A 225 12.82 5.59 -4.59
CA MET A 225 11.96 6.73 -4.28
C MET A 225 11.07 6.50 -3.06
N GLY A 226 10.58 5.27 -2.84
CA GLY A 226 9.68 5.09 -1.74
C GLY A 226 9.11 3.70 -1.47
N ASP A 227 9.49 2.68 -2.24
CA ASP A 227 9.10 1.30 -1.99
C ASP A 227 10.25 0.54 -1.32
N ASP A 228 9.95 -0.39 -0.41
CA ASP A 228 10.80 -1.34 0.32
C ASP A 228 12.11 -0.77 0.90
N PHE A 229 13.06 -0.32 0.03
CA PHE A 229 14.46 -0.17 0.46
C PHE A 229 14.93 1.26 0.66
N HIS A 230 14.25 2.26 0.12
CA HIS A 230 14.60 3.66 0.38
C HIS A 230 13.34 4.53 0.47
N ARG A 231 13.50 5.65 1.18
CA ARG A 231 12.51 6.70 1.21
C ARG A 231 13.21 8.06 1.13
N ASN A 232 13.02 8.77 0.01
CA ASN A 232 13.66 10.07 -0.23
C ASN A 232 15.18 10.06 0.09
N GLY A 233 15.86 8.97 -0.31
CA GLY A 233 17.28 8.75 -0.12
C GLY A 233 17.73 8.19 1.23
N ALA A 234 16.84 8.05 2.22
CA ALA A 234 17.13 7.31 3.44
C ALA A 234 16.95 5.81 3.20
N PHE A 235 17.92 4.98 3.63
CA PHE A 235 17.87 3.54 3.43
C PHE A 235 16.99 2.87 4.48
N ALA A 236 15.99 2.09 4.06
CA ALA A 236 15.09 1.34 4.94
C ALA A 236 15.81 0.11 5.53
N LEU A 237 16.67 0.38 6.50
CA LEU A 237 17.63 -0.56 7.07
C LEU A 237 16.95 -1.82 7.63
N PHE A 238 15.92 -1.63 8.43
CA PHE A 238 15.25 -2.76 9.09
C PHE A 238 14.55 -3.67 8.07
N ASP A 239 13.90 -3.08 7.07
CA ASP A 239 13.22 -3.82 6.00
C ASP A 239 14.23 -4.60 5.16
N ALA A 240 15.29 -3.96 4.70
CA ALA A 240 16.33 -4.60 3.90
C ALA A 240 17.00 -5.79 4.63
N VAL A 241 17.37 -5.61 5.91
CA VAL A 241 18.02 -6.67 6.71
C VAL A 241 17.05 -7.79 7.08
N SER A 242 15.76 -7.52 7.18
CA SER A 242 14.74 -8.53 7.46
C SER A 242 14.37 -9.34 6.22
N PHE A 243 14.28 -8.71 5.07
CA PHE A 243 13.81 -9.30 3.82
C PHE A 243 14.90 -10.00 3.00
N LEU A 244 15.97 -9.29 2.67
CA LEU A 244 16.97 -9.75 1.70
C LEU A 244 17.70 -11.03 2.11
N PRO A 245 18.07 -11.27 3.39
CA PRO A 245 18.67 -12.53 3.79
C PRO A 245 17.81 -13.76 3.52
N ASN A 246 16.49 -13.62 3.57
CA ASN A 246 15.56 -14.70 3.27
C ASN A 246 15.19 -14.79 1.79
N PHE A 247 15.40 -13.73 1.03
CA PHE A 247 14.98 -13.61 -0.36
C PHE A 247 16.15 -13.61 -1.35
N GLY A 248 17.22 -12.89 -1.07
CA GLY A 248 18.25 -12.47 -2.02
C GLY A 248 19.41 -13.43 -2.27
N PHE A 249 19.41 -14.65 -1.71
CA PHE A 249 20.53 -15.58 -1.86
C PHE A 249 20.86 -15.95 -3.30
N LYS A 250 22.16 -16.03 -3.62
CA LYS A 250 22.70 -16.32 -4.95
C LYS A 250 22.27 -17.66 -5.55
N GLU A 251 21.99 -18.69 -4.74
CA GLU A 251 21.83 -20.07 -5.20
C GLU A 251 20.40 -20.62 -5.10
N ARG A 252 19.39 -19.82 -5.45
CA ARG A 252 17.99 -20.26 -5.34
C ARG A 252 17.40 -20.92 -6.57
N SER A 253 18.10 -20.99 -7.67
CA SER A 253 17.58 -21.65 -8.87
C SER A 253 17.46 -23.18 -8.67
N LYS A 254 16.34 -23.75 -9.11
CA LYS A 254 16.06 -25.19 -9.14
C LYS A 254 15.99 -25.90 -7.77
N SER A 255 15.66 -25.18 -6.70
CA SER A 255 15.42 -25.80 -5.40
C SER A 255 13.95 -25.66 -4.98
N PRO A 256 13.29 -26.74 -4.54
CA PRO A 256 11.94 -26.68 -3.96
C PRO A 256 11.95 -26.14 -2.51
N GLU A 257 13.10 -26.12 -1.86
CA GLU A 257 13.25 -25.72 -0.46
C GLU A 257 13.90 -24.33 -0.37
N PRO A 258 13.43 -23.47 0.56
CA PRO A 258 14.10 -22.22 0.82
C PRO A 258 15.48 -22.49 1.42
N PRO A 259 16.50 -21.68 1.08
CA PRO A 259 17.75 -21.72 1.83
C PRO A 259 17.47 -21.29 3.27
N THR A 260 18.18 -21.92 4.18
CA THR A 260 18.19 -21.48 5.57
C THR A 260 19.22 -20.36 5.72
N PHE A 261 18.77 -19.20 6.14
CA PHE A 261 19.62 -18.10 6.56
C PHE A 261 19.37 -17.84 8.04
N GLU A 262 20.45 -17.81 8.82
CA GLU A 262 20.35 -17.39 10.21
C GLU A 262 20.35 -15.86 10.26
N SER A 263 19.25 -15.27 10.71
CA SER A 263 19.15 -13.81 10.84
C SER A 263 20.31 -13.29 11.69
N PRO A 264 20.99 -12.22 11.26
CA PRO A 264 21.99 -11.56 12.08
C PRO A 264 21.38 -10.93 13.34
N ILE A 265 20.08 -10.62 13.29
CA ILE A 265 19.31 -10.09 14.43
C ILE A 265 18.84 -11.27 15.28
N LYS A 266 19.56 -11.57 16.38
CA LYS A 266 19.28 -12.76 17.20
C LYS A 266 18.28 -12.50 18.33
N ASN A 267 18.39 -11.37 19.04
CA ASN A 267 17.61 -11.13 20.25
C ASN A 267 17.01 -9.72 20.35
N ASN A 268 17.75 -8.69 19.96
CA ASN A 268 17.36 -7.30 20.09
C ASN A 268 17.80 -6.54 18.83
N ALA A 269 16.81 -6.11 18.04
CA ALA A 269 17.08 -5.39 16.80
C ALA A 269 17.74 -4.02 17.06
N TRP A 270 17.29 -3.30 18.08
CA TRP A 270 17.82 -2.01 18.47
C TRP A 270 19.33 -2.07 18.78
N ASP A 271 19.72 -2.96 19.71
CA ASP A 271 21.12 -3.12 20.09
C ASP A 271 21.97 -3.59 18.93
N TYR A 272 21.43 -4.49 18.09
CA TYR A 272 22.12 -4.94 16.90
C TYR A 272 22.43 -3.78 15.95
N PHE A 273 21.44 -2.99 15.57
CA PHE A 273 21.62 -1.88 14.63
C PHE A 273 22.37 -0.70 15.24
N LEU A 274 22.24 -0.45 16.55
CA LEU A 274 23.01 0.59 17.23
C LEU A 274 24.52 0.26 17.28
N THR A 275 24.84 -1.03 17.39
CA THR A 275 26.22 -1.52 17.47
C THR A 275 26.86 -1.72 16.10
N ASN A 276 26.08 -2.15 15.10
CA ASN A 276 26.56 -2.43 13.75
C ASN A 276 26.07 -1.34 12.79
N ARG A 277 27.00 -0.56 12.26
CA ARG A 277 26.71 0.45 11.24
C ARG A 277 26.42 -0.23 9.89
N LEU A 278 25.81 0.48 8.96
CA LEU A 278 25.49 -0.04 7.62
C LEU A 278 26.72 -0.68 6.95
N SER A 279 27.90 -0.08 7.10
CA SER A 279 29.17 -0.63 6.58
C SER A 279 29.58 -1.96 7.23
N ASP A 280 29.28 -2.18 8.52
CA ASP A 280 29.58 -3.44 9.22
C ASP A 280 28.60 -4.54 8.76
N ILE A 281 27.33 -4.21 8.61
CA ILE A 281 26.29 -5.10 8.09
C ILE A 281 26.64 -5.49 6.66
N SER A 282 26.96 -4.55 5.80
CA SER A 282 27.33 -4.78 4.39
C SER A 282 28.52 -5.72 4.28
N ARG A 283 29.54 -5.55 5.13
CA ARG A 283 30.71 -6.46 5.18
C ARG A 283 30.30 -7.89 5.56
N SER A 284 29.31 -8.05 6.44
CA SER A 284 28.82 -9.37 6.86
C SER A 284 27.98 -10.08 5.76
N LEU A 285 27.40 -9.32 4.85
CA LEU A 285 26.55 -9.80 3.75
C LEU A 285 27.27 -9.86 2.39
N GLU A 286 28.50 -9.31 2.32
CA GLU A 286 29.29 -9.20 1.09
C GLU A 286 29.43 -10.55 0.39
N GLY A 287 29.06 -10.60 -0.89
CA GLY A 287 29.10 -11.80 -1.74
C GLY A 287 28.05 -12.87 -1.41
N LEU A 288 27.30 -12.72 -0.32
CA LEU A 288 26.20 -13.64 0.03
C LEU A 288 24.90 -13.23 -0.65
N ILE A 289 24.64 -11.93 -0.75
CA ILE A 289 23.43 -11.37 -1.31
C ILE A 289 23.82 -10.38 -2.43
N PRO A 290 23.89 -10.84 -3.69
CA PRO A 290 24.37 -9.99 -4.78
C PRO A 290 23.62 -8.66 -4.92
N PHE A 291 22.32 -8.66 -4.70
CA PHE A 291 21.53 -7.43 -4.79
C PHE A 291 21.83 -6.43 -3.66
N TRP A 292 22.20 -6.89 -2.47
CA TRP A 292 22.72 -6.02 -1.42
C TRP A 292 24.00 -5.30 -1.88
N ASP A 293 24.93 -6.07 -2.45
CA ASP A 293 26.19 -5.51 -2.95
C ASP A 293 25.95 -4.48 -4.08
N GLU A 294 24.98 -4.74 -4.97
CA GLU A 294 24.57 -3.79 -6.00
C GLU A 294 23.99 -2.51 -5.39
N MET A 295 23.04 -2.60 -4.45
CA MET A 295 22.45 -1.42 -3.79
C MET A 295 23.51 -0.56 -3.09
N MET A 296 24.47 -1.18 -2.41
CA MET A 296 25.53 -0.45 -1.71
C MET A 296 26.49 0.28 -2.66
N GLN A 297 26.55 -0.12 -3.94
CA GLN A 297 27.31 0.57 -4.97
C GLN A 297 26.56 1.73 -5.62
N HIS A 298 25.24 1.79 -5.43
CA HIS A 298 24.34 2.77 -6.05
C HIS A 298 23.54 3.55 -5.00
N PRO A 299 24.20 4.40 -4.17
CA PRO A 299 23.51 5.14 -3.11
C PRO A 299 22.60 6.26 -3.64
N ASP A 300 22.90 6.79 -4.81
CA ASP A 300 22.19 7.89 -5.46
C ASP A 300 21.15 7.35 -6.46
N TYR A 301 20.13 8.15 -6.79
CA TYR A 301 19.15 7.80 -7.82
C TYR A 301 19.76 7.89 -9.21
N ASP A 302 20.67 6.97 -9.51
CA ASP A 302 21.38 6.88 -10.77
C ASP A 302 20.65 5.98 -11.80
N GLU A 303 21.30 5.69 -12.93
CA GLU A 303 20.74 4.85 -14.00
C GLU A 303 20.39 3.43 -13.51
N PHE A 304 21.08 2.90 -12.48
CA PHE A 304 20.77 1.61 -11.90
C PHE A 304 19.35 1.57 -11.36
N TRP A 305 18.92 2.60 -10.60
CA TRP A 305 17.57 2.71 -10.06
C TRP A 305 16.58 3.20 -11.10
N GLN A 306 16.93 4.24 -11.87
CA GLN A 306 16.06 4.84 -12.88
C GLN A 306 15.63 3.83 -13.93
N SER A 307 16.52 2.93 -14.35
CA SER A 307 16.19 1.88 -15.31
C SER A 307 15.23 0.84 -14.75
N ARG A 308 15.22 0.66 -13.43
CA ARG A 308 14.35 -0.27 -12.70
C ARG A 308 13.00 0.31 -12.31
N ASN A 309 12.78 1.61 -12.51
CA ASN A 309 11.51 2.25 -12.22
C ASN A 309 10.39 1.68 -13.10
N ALA A 310 9.47 0.95 -12.49
CA ALA A 310 8.38 0.25 -13.18
C ALA A 310 7.27 1.18 -13.70
N LEU A 311 7.18 2.42 -13.19
CA LEU A 311 6.18 3.40 -13.64
C LEU A 311 6.35 3.74 -15.13
N ARG A 312 7.56 3.58 -15.68
CA ARG A 312 7.84 3.75 -17.12
C ARG A 312 7.01 2.82 -18.00
N ALA A 313 6.55 1.69 -17.46
CA ALA A 313 5.70 0.74 -18.18
C ALA A 313 4.22 1.17 -18.27
N ALA A 314 3.76 2.12 -17.47
CA ALA A 314 2.35 2.53 -17.37
C ALA A 314 1.75 2.90 -18.75
N LYS A 315 2.50 3.62 -19.60
CA LYS A 315 2.05 4.01 -20.95
C LYS A 315 1.76 2.84 -21.91
N TRP A 316 2.25 1.64 -21.56
CA TRP A 316 2.04 0.43 -22.37
C TRP A 316 0.85 -0.41 -21.89
N ILE A 317 0.29 -0.08 -20.74
CA ILE A 317 -0.86 -0.78 -20.15
C ILE A 317 -2.13 -0.19 -20.75
N LYS A 318 -2.96 -1.04 -21.38
CA LYS A 318 -4.16 -0.63 -22.11
C LYS A 318 -5.42 -1.37 -21.67
N VAL A 319 -5.29 -2.19 -20.65
CA VAL A 319 -6.38 -3.04 -20.15
C VAL A 319 -6.97 -2.48 -18.87
N PRO A 320 -8.22 -2.77 -18.54
CA PRO A 320 -8.81 -2.46 -17.24
C PRO A 320 -7.90 -2.83 -16.08
N THR A 321 -7.67 -1.90 -15.17
CA THR A 321 -6.68 -1.99 -14.11
C THR A 321 -7.30 -1.64 -12.77
N LEU A 322 -7.21 -2.57 -11.80
CA LEU A 322 -7.62 -2.40 -10.41
C LEU A 322 -6.37 -2.30 -9.53
N ILE A 323 -5.98 -1.07 -9.19
CA ILE A 323 -4.86 -0.80 -8.28
C ILE A 323 -5.37 -0.86 -6.85
N VAL A 324 -4.68 -1.61 -5.99
CA VAL A 324 -5.09 -1.82 -4.60
C VAL A 324 -3.93 -1.53 -3.66
N GLY A 325 -4.19 -0.90 -2.54
CA GLY A 325 -3.19 -0.66 -1.51
C GLY A 325 -3.76 -0.42 -0.13
N GLY A 326 -2.87 -0.35 0.84
CA GLY A 326 -3.20 -0.05 2.23
C GLY A 326 -2.81 1.39 2.60
N ALA A 327 -3.68 2.10 3.33
CA ALA A 327 -3.35 3.41 3.87
C ALA A 327 -2.14 3.34 4.82
N PHE A 328 -1.99 2.21 5.50
CA PHE A 328 -0.90 1.94 6.45
C PHE A 328 0.07 0.87 5.92
N ASP A 329 0.27 0.85 4.61
CA ASP A 329 1.29 0.01 3.99
C ASP A 329 2.67 0.61 4.27
N ALA A 330 3.48 -0.12 5.00
CA ALA A 330 4.80 0.30 5.44
C ALA A 330 5.92 -0.09 4.46
N GLU A 331 5.58 -0.74 3.36
CA GLU A 331 6.51 -1.27 2.35
C GLU A 331 6.29 -0.59 0.99
N ASP A 332 5.11 -0.80 0.36
CA ASP A 332 4.84 -0.37 -1.02
C ASP A 332 3.69 0.66 -1.12
N ASN A 333 3.57 1.55 -0.13
CA ASN A 333 2.58 2.63 -0.18
C ASN A 333 2.86 3.62 -1.33
N TYR A 334 4.13 3.96 -1.56
CA TYR A 334 4.53 4.86 -2.64
C TYR A 334 4.13 4.31 -4.01
N GLY A 335 4.47 3.05 -4.31
CA GLY A 335 4.20 2.45 -5.61
C GLY A 335 2.72 2.41 -5.96
N THR A 336 1.85 2.23 -4.97
CA THR A 336 0.39 2.24 -5.17
C THR A 336 -0.10 3.58 -5.71
N TRP A 337 0.23 4.69 -5.03
CA TRP A 337 -0.19 6.03 -5.43
C TRP A 337 0.52 6.49 -6.71
N ALA A 338 1.83 6.27 -6.80
CA ALA A 338 2.62 6.65 -7.96
C ALA A 338 2.17 5.92 -9.24
N LEU A 339 1.78 4.64 -9.12
CA LEU A 339 1.24 3.91 -10.26
C LEU A 339 -0.10 4.47 -10.71
N TYR A 340 -1.02 4.76 -9.78
CA TYR A 340 -2.31 5.34 -10.14
C TYR A 340 -2.11 6.65 -10.91
N ASN A 341 -1.25 7.54 -10.41
CA ASN A 341 -0.93 8.82 -11.08
C ASN A 341 -0.31 8.58 -12.46
N ALA A 342 0.70 7.71 -12.56
CA ALA A 342 1.33 7.38 -13.84
C ALA A 342 0.36 6.75 -14.86
N MET A 343 -0.57 5.93 -14.41
CA MET A 343 -1.62 5.34 -15.25
C MET A 343 -2.60 6.40 -15.75
N ARG A 344 -3.05 7.31 -14.88
CA ARG A 344 -3.95 8.42 -15.26
C ARG A 344 -3.32 9.38 -16.29
N GLU A 345 -2.03 9.64 -16.14
CA GLU A 345 -1.29 10.55 -17.03
C GLU A 345 -0.90 9.91 -18.37
N ASN A 346 -0.52 8.64 -18.36
CA ASN A 346 0.23 8.05 -19.49
C ASN A 346 -0.46 6.85 -20.12
N SER A 347 -1.39 6.18 -19.45
CA SER A 347 -2.09 5.00 -19.98
C SER A 347 -3.26 5.42 -20.89
N SER A 348 -3.58 4.57 -21.85
CA SER A 348 -4.78 4.71 -22.67
C SER A 348 -5.93 3.81 -22.21
N THR A 349 -5.86 3.23 -21.02
CA THR A 349 -6.99 2.47 -20.47
C THR A 349 -8.13 3.40 -20.07
N GLU A 350 -9.35 2.99 -20.39
CA GLU A 350 -10.56 3.74 -20.02
C GLU A 350 -11.02 3.41 -18.59
N ASP A 351 -10.57 2.28 -18.02
CA ASP A 351 -10.93 1.84 -16.67
C ASP A 351 -9.68 1.62 -15.81
N CYS A 352 -9.34 2.62 -15.01
CA CYS A 352 -8.27 2.59 -14.02
C CYS A 352 -8.87 2.95 -12.65
N ARG A 353 -8.94 1.97 -11.77
CA ARG A 353 -9.55 2.07 -10.44
C ARG A 353 -8.51 2.03 -9.36
N LEU A 354 -8.75 2.75 -8.28
CA LEU A 354 -7.90 2.77 -7.09
C LEU A 354 -8.72 2.36 -5.86
N ILE A 355 -8.24 1.38 -5.13
CA ILE A 355 -8.83 0.95 -3.87
C ILE A 355 -7.80 1.10 -2.76
N ILE A 356 -8.08 1.94 -1.79
CA ILE A 356 -7.24 2.13 -0.60
C ILE A 356 -8.06 1.79 0.64
N GLY A 357 -7.69 0.70 1.31
CA GLY A 357 -8.31 0.32 2.58
C GLY A 357 -7.46 0.69 3.79
N PRO A 358 -7.99 0.54 5.01
CA PRO A 358 -7.26 0.81 6.25
C PRO A 358 -6.30 -0.34 6.59
N TRP A 359 -5.49 -0.73 5.63
CA TRP A 359 -4.69 -1.96 5.66
C TRP A 359 -3.21 -1.67 5.83
N SER A 360 -2.53 -2.55 6.54
CA SER A 360 -1.08 -2.73 6.41
C SER A 360 -0.75 -3.53 5.16
N HIS A 361 0.53 -3.68 4.84
CA HIS A 361 1.01 -4.40 3.65
C HIS A 361 0.34 -5.77 3.48
N CYS A 362 -0.31 -5.99 2.35
CA CYS A 362 -1.01 -7.22 1.97
C CYS A 362 -2.15 -7.68 2.90
N ALA A 363 -2.61 -6.88 3.89
CA ALA A 363 -3.62 -7.31 4.85
C ALA A 363 -4.97 -7.68 4.20
N TRP A 364 -5.34 -7.05 3.08
CA TRP A 364 -6.57 -7.38 2.33
C TRP A 364 -6.57 -8.78 1.73
N ARG A 365 -5.43 -9.45 1.66
CA ARG A 365 -5.29 -10.82 1.16
C ARG A 365 -5.39 -11.89 2.26
N GLY A 366 -5.35 -11.48 3.52
CA GLY A 366 -5.43 -12.41 4.66
C GLY A 366 -6.82 -13.02 4.86
N GLY A 367 -6.87 -14.07 5.66
CA GLY A 367 -8.12 -14.67 6.14
C GLY A 367 -8.75 -13.89 7.30
N GLU A 368 -8.04 -12.91 7.85
CA GLU A 368 -8.48 -12.07 8.95
C GLU A 368 -9.40 -10.94 8.44
N LYS A 369 -10.14 -10.32 9.34
CA LYS A 369 -11.05 -9.21 9.01
C LYS A 369 -10.33 -7.96 8.51
N ALA A 370 -9.08 -7.73 8.91
CA ALA A 370 -8.27 -6.53 8.67
C ALA A 370 -9.03 -5.21 8.91
N ASN A 371 -9.84 -5.20 9.96
CA ASN A 371 -10.68 -4.08 10.38
C ASN A 371 -10.07 -3.28 11.54
N ALA A 372 -8.85 -3.61 11.93
CA ALA A 372 -8.08 -2.93 12.97
C ALA A 372 -6.58 -3.00 12.67
N LEU A 373 -5.81 -2.05 13.18
CA LEU A 373 -4.35 -2.06 13.19
C LEU A 373 -3.85 -1.42 14.49
N GLY A 374 -2.90 -2.09 15.15
CA GLY A 374 -2.45 -1.63 16.46
C GLY A 374 -3.61 -1.52 17.45
N GLY A 375 -3.76 -0.40 18.10
CA GLY A 375 -4.86 -0.10 19.02
C GLY A 375 -6.11 0.52 18.39
N VAL A 376 -6.12 0.73 17.06
CA VAL A 376 -7.20 1.45 16.36
C VAL A 376 -8.10 0.47 15.61
N GLU A 377 -9.40 0.55 15.90
CA GLU A 377 -10.45 -0.17 15.17
C GLU A 377 -11.08 0.76 14.14
N PHE A 378 -11.22 0.26 12.89
CA PHE A 378 -11.77 1.01 11.76
C PHE A 378 -13.22 0.59 11.43
N SER A 379 -13.60 -0.66 11.72
CA SER A 379 -14.89 -1.20 11.36
C SER A 379 -15.24 -2.42 12.24
N GLU A 380 -16.52 -2.60 12.53
CA GLU A 380 -17.02 -3.85 13.13
C GLU A 380 -17.02 -5.00 12.10
N GLU A 381 -17.19 -4.68 10.83
CA GLU A 381 -17.26 -5.64 9.73
C GLU A 381 -15.87 -5.93 9.13
N SER A 382 -15.77 -7.05 8.41
CA SER A 382 -14.56 -7.44 7.71
C SER A 382 -14.34 -6.57 6.47
N THR A 383 -13.28 -5.76 6.48
CA THR A 383 -12.88 -4.96 5.32
C THR A 383 -12.33 -5.84 4.19
N THR A 384 -11.72 -6.98 4.52
CA THR A 384 -11.19 -7.94 3.53
C THR A 384 -12.30 -8.71 2.81
N GLU A 385 -13.35 -9.12 3.52
CA GLU A 385 -14.50 -9.78 2.87
C GLU A 385 -15.27 -8.80 1.99
N PHE A 386 -15.43 -7.55 2.43
CA PHE A 386 -16.02 -6.50 1.62
C PHE A 386 -15.25 -6.33 0.31
N TYR A 387 -13.92 -6.17 0.38
CA TYR A 387 -13.07 -6.02 -0.79
C TYR A 387 -13.19 -7.22 -1.76
N ARG A 388 -13.03 -8.44 -1.24
CA ARG A 388 -13.05 -9.65 -2.07
C ARG A 388 -14.39 -9.89 -2.77
N ASN A 389 -15.49 -9.68 -2.03
CA ASN A 389 -16.83 -10.04 -2.52
C ASN A 389 -17.47 -8.96 -3.39
N ASN A 390 -17.15 -7.68 -3.11
CA ASN A 390 -17.81 -6.57 -3.78
C ASN A 390 -16.92 -5.83 -4.79
N ILE A 391 -15.59 -6.05 -4.76
CA ILE A 391 -14.65 -5.32 -5.61
C ILE A 391 -13.81 -6.25 -6.46
N GLU A 392 -12.90 -7.05 -5.89
CA GLU A 392 -11.90 -7.80 -6.66
C GLU A 392 -12.53 -8.90 -7.52
N PHE A 393 -13.34 -9.76 -6.91
CA PHE A 393 -13.99 -10.84 -7.66
C PHE A 393 -14.96 -10.31 -8.73
N PRO A 394 -15.87 -9.36 -8.46
CA PRO A 394 -16.73 -8.77 -9.48
C PRO A 394 -15.95 -8.10 -10.62
N PHE A 395 -14.84 -7.40 -10.31
CA PHE A 395 -13.99 -6.79 -11.34
C PHE A 395 -13.46 -7.84 -12.32
N PHE A 396 -12.81 -8.90 -11.82
CA PHE A 396 -12.29 -9.93 -12.70
C PHE A 396 -13.40 -10.72 -13.39
N ASP A 397 -14.50 -11.01 -12.72
CA ASP A 397 -15.61 -11.77 -13.30
C ASP A 397 -16.26 -11.00 -14.47
N HIS A 398 -16.39 -9.68 -14.34
CA HIS A 398 -16.87 -8.80 -15.40
C HIS A 398 -16.01 -8.87 -16.67
N TYR A 399 -14.68 -8.72 -16.55
CA TYR A 399 -13.79 -8.66 -17.72
C TYR A 399 -13.40 -10.04 -18.26
N LEU A 400 -13.46 -11.08 -17.46
CA LEU A 400 -12.99 -12.41 -17.82
C LEU A 400 -14.09 -13.39 -18.23
N ARG A 401 -15.35 -13.07 -17.94
CA ARG A 401 -16.50 -13.83 -18.46
C ARG A 401 -17.24 -13.04 -19.52
N ASP A 402 -18.22 -13.65 -20.17
CA ASP A 402 -19.05 -12.96 -21.15
C ASP A 402 -20.01 -11.99 -20.43
N ALA A 403 -20.09 -10.76 -20.94
CA ALA A 403 -20.79 -9.63 -20.32
C ALA A 403 -22.29 -9.85 -19.99
N GLU A 404 -22.92 -10.89 -20.54
CA GLU A 404 -24.32 -11.22 -20.24
C GLU A 404 -24.52 -11.89 -18.86
N SER A 405 -23.44 -12.39 -18.24
CA SER A 405 -23.49 -13.13 -16.98
C SER A 405 -22.91 -12.37 -15.78
N SER A 406 -22.22 -11.27 -15.99
CA SER A 406 -21.58 -10.46 -14.94
C SER A 406 -22.38 -9.17 -14.72
N GLY A 407 -22.75 -8.89 -13.47
CA GLY A 407 -23.26 -7.57 -13.07
C GLY A 407 -22.23 -6.47 -13.39
N GLU A 408 -22.67 -5.24 -13.50
CA GLU A 408 -21.76 -4.09 -13.54
C GLU A 408 -20.95 -4.07 -12.24
N THR A 409 -19.67 -3.70 -12.34
CA THR A 409 -18.84 -3.48 -11.15
C THR A 409 -19.31 -2.19 -10.48
N GLU A 410 -19.77 -2.30 -9.24
CA GLU A 410 -20.46 -1.23 -8.54
C GLU A 410 -19.54 -0.03 -8.24
N TYR A 411 -18.24 -0.26 -8.04
CA TYR A 411 -17.31 0.76 -7.53
C TYR A 411 -16.21 1.14 -8.52
N GLY A 412 -15.94 2.45 -8.62
CA GLY A 412 -14.79 3.04 -9.30
C GLY A 412 -13.58 3.18 -8.38
N THR A 413 -13.12 4.41 -8.12
CA THR A 413 -12.11 4.71 -7.10
C THR A 413 -12.77 4.75 -5.73
N LEU A 414 -12.33 3.88 -4.82
CA LEU A 414 -12.90 3.72 -3.48
C LEU A 414 -11.80 3.80 -2.43
N VAL A 415 -11.89 4.78 -1.53
CA VAL A 415 -10.87 5.05 -0.52
C VAL A 415 -11.52 5.05 0.87
N PHE A 416 -10.85 4.41 1.83
CA PHE A 416 -11.26 4.43 3.22
C PHE A 416 -10.70 5.67 3.91
N PHE A 417 -11.60 6.50 4.46
CA PHE A 417 -11.24 7.69 5.23
C PHE A 417 -11.17 7.33 6.71
N THR A 418 -9.98 7.41 7.27
CA THR A 418 -9.77 7.24 8.71
C THR A 418 -10.23 8.47 9.49
N GLY A 419 -10.42 8.36 10.79
CA GLY A 419 -11.08 9.37 11.61
C GLY A 419 -12.60 9.22 11.60
N GLU A 420 -13.24 9.42 10.45
CA GLU A 420 -14.67 9.11 10.27
C GLU A 420 -14.94 7.62 10.00
N ASN A 421 -13.90 6.84 9.68
CA ASN A 421 -13.92 5.40 9.48
C ASN A 421 -14.98 4.90 8.48
N CYS A 422 -15.00 5.48 7.29
CA CYS A 422 -15.92 5.07 6.24
C CYS A 422 -15.27 4.98 4.85
N TRP A 423 -15.87 4.16 3.98
CA TRP A 423 -15.53 4.11 2.57
C TRP A 423 -16.20 5.26 1.82
N ARG A 424 -15.41 5.97 1.00
CA ARG A 424 -15.94 6.98 0.08
C ARG A 424 -15.59 6.63 -1.36
N GLU A 425 -16.59 6.65 -2.23
CA GLU A 425 -16.37 6.60 -3.67
C GLU A 425 -15.98 7.98 -4.17
N ILE A 426 -14.87 8.04 -4.92
CA ILE A 426 -14.28 9.27 -5.41
C ILE A 426 -14.15 9.15 -6.94
N GLY A 427 -14.52 10.18 -7.68
CA GLY A 427 -14.44 10.13 -9.14
C GLY A 427 -13.00 9.95 -9.62
N GLU A 428 -12.14 10.91 -9.32
CA GLU A 428 -10.70 10.88 -9.62
C GLU A 428 -9.91 11.42 -8.45
N TRP A 429 -8.97 10.62 -7.94
CA TRP A 429 -8.15 11.04 -6.80
C TRP A 429 -7.35 12.31 -7.09
N ASN A 430 -6.72 12.37 -8.26
CA ASN A 430 -5.90 13.52 -8.66
C ASN A 430 -6.70 14.83 -8.82
N ALA A 431 -8.01 14.75 -9.05
CA ALA A 431 -8.86 15.94 -9.09
C ALA A 431 -9.02 16.60 -7.72
N LEU A 432 -8.75 15.87 -6.64
CA LEU A 432 -8.76 16.37 -5.27
C LEU A 432 -7.52 17.23 -4.96
N GLU A 433 -6.38 16.97 -5.61
CA GLU A 433 -5.15 17.78 -5.43
C GLU A 433 -5.33 19.25 -5.83
N SER A 434 -6.32 19.57 -6.65
CA SER A 434 -6.69 20.96 -6.96
C SER A 434 -7.53 21.65 -5.86
N SER A 435 -7.81 20.95 -4.75
CA SER A 435 -8.50 21.49 -3.60
C SER A 435 -7.62 22.48 -2.81
N SER A 436 -8.22 23.31 -1.94
CA SER A 436 -7.49 24.29 -1.17
C SER A 436 -6.55 23.63 -0.16
N ALA A 437 -5.29 24.03 -0.13
CA ALA A 437 -4.37 23.63 0.92
C ALA A 437 -4.71 24.36 2.24
N TYR A 438 -4.73 23.63 3.35
CA TYR A 438 -4.76 24.19 4.69
C TYR A 438 -3.32 24.31 5.18
N THR A 439 -2.79 25.54 5.11
CA THR A 439 -1.41 25.83 5.50
C THR A 439 -1.32 26.07 7.00
N LEU A 440 -0.45 25.33 7.68
CA LEU A 440 -0.10 25.51 9.08
C LEU A 440 1.38 25.88 9.18
N TYR A 441 1.65 27.10 9.65
CA TYR A 441 3.00 27.60 9.90
C TYR A 441 3.45 27.17 11.29
N LEU A 442 4.70 26.74 11.39
CA LEU A 442 5.36 26.57 12.68
C LEU A 442 5.46 27.95 13.35
N SER A 443 5.23 28.00 14.64
CA SER A 443 5.29 29.24 15.41
C SER A 443 6.00 29.05 16.74
N GLU A 444 6.23 30.15 17.43
CA GLU A 444 6.89 30.18 18.74
C GLU A 444 6.14 29.31 19.75
N GLU A 445 6.84 28.90 20.79
CA GLU A 445 6.32 28.09 21.90
C GLU A 445 5.68 26.75 21.47
N GLY A 446 6.10 26.21 20.31
CA GLY A 446 5.58 24.94 19.80
C GLY A 446 4.15 25.03 19.24
N GLY A 447 3.74 26.20 18.74
CA GLY A 447 2.43 26.39 18.13
C GLY A 447 2.39 26.07 16.63
N LEU A 448 1.20 25.71 16.12
CA LEU A 448 0.86 25.73 14.69
C LEU A 448 -0.18 26.81 14.43
N SER A 449 0.07 27.68 13.46
CA SER A 449 -0.76 28.84 13.14
C SER A 449 -1.14 28.88 11.66
N VAL A 450 -2.37 29.30 11.35
CA VAL A 450 -2.78 29.62 9.97
C VAL A 450 -2.18 30.93 9.46
N ASN A 451 -1.65 31.74 10.37
CA ASN A 451 -1.01 33.00 10.04
C ASN A 451 0.50 32.85 10.11
N LYS A 452 1.18 33.35 9.10
CA LYS A 452 2.63 33.44 9.07
C LYS A 452 3.12 34.36 10.20
N SER A 453 4.23 34.03 10.84
CA SER A 453 4.89 34.89 11.83
C SER A 453 5.38 36.17 11.19
N ASP A 454 5.30 37.30 11.92
CA ASP A 454 5.90 38.58 11.58
C ASP A 454 7.18 38.89 12.40
N ILE A 455 7.60 37.94 13.21
CA ILE A 455 8.79 38.04 14.06
C ILE A 455 10.05 37.75 13.23
N ALA A 456 11.12 38.46 13.52
CA ALA A 456 12.42 38.26 12.91
C ALA A 456 13.26 37.28 13.77
N ASP A 457 14.12 36.47 13.10
CA ASP A 457 15.08 35.58 13.74
C ASP A 457 14.48 34.56 14.74
N SER A 458 13.30 34.02 14.44
CA SER A 458 12.66 33.02 15.28
C SER A 458 12.93 31.60 14.75
N PHE A 459 13.40 30.71 15.60
CA PHE A 459 13.66 29.31 15.30
C PHE A 459 13.49 28.43 16.54
N SER A 460 13.19 27.15 16.31
CA SER A 460 13.30 26.07 17.29
C SER A 460 14.52 25.21 16.97
N SER A 461 15.21 24.69 17.99
CA SER A 461 16.44 23.93 17.77
C SER A 461 16.53 22.68 18.62
N TYR A 462 17.27 21.70 18.13
CA TYR A 462 17.61 20.47 18.85
C TYR A 462 18.98 19.95 18.43
N ILE A 463 19.54 19.04 19.23
CA ILE A 463 20.76 18.34 18.91
C ILE A 463 20.41 16.92 18.48
N SER A 464 20.72 16.58 17.23
CA SER A 464 20.65 15.20 16.77
C SER A 464 21.95 14.48 17.12
N ASP A 465 21.86 13.47 17.99
CA ASP A 465 22.99 12.67 18.41
C ASP A 465 22.85 11.22 17.91
N PRO A 466 23.72 10.75 16.99
CA PRO A 466 23.68 9.39 16.47
C PRO A 466 23.93 8.29 17.51
N THR A 467 24.31 8.64 18.74
CA THR A 467 24.45 7.66 19.84
C THR A 467 23.14 7.41 20.59
N THR A 468 22.18 8.31 20.47
CA THR A 468 20.88 8.25 21.13
C THR A 468 19.72 8.52 20.16
N PRO A 469 19.60 7.77 19.05
CA PRO A 469 18.61 8.06 18.01
C PRO A 469 17.18 7.98 18.51
N VAL A 470 16.28 8.67 17.83
CA VAL A 470 14.84 8.61 18.13
C VAL A 470 14.28 7.28 17.63
N PRO A 471 13.63 6.48 18.49
CA PRO A 471 13.04 5.21 18.09
C PRO A 471 11.84 5.41 17.17
N TYR A 472 11.64 4.46 16.26
CA TYR A 472 10.47 4.48 15.36
C TYR A 472 9.20 3.96 16.02
N TYR A 473 9.35 3.21 17.09
CA TYR A 473 8.26 2.56 17.83
C TYR A 473 8.63 2.48 19.32
N PRO A 474 7.66 2.48 20.24
CA PRO A 474 7.94 2.49 21.69
C PRO A 474 8.76 1.30 22.17
N GLU A 475 8.50 0.11 21.59
CA GLU A 475 9.16 -1.14 21.97
C GLU A 475 10.36 -1.37 21.06
N THR A 476 11.56 -1.16 21.60
CA THR A 476 12.80 -1.21 20.81
C THR A 476 13.39 -2.63 20.67
N ASP A 477 12.99 -3.59 21.49
CA ASP A 477 13.45 -4.98 21.49
C ASP A 477 12.64 -5.92 20.56
N ALA A 478 11.53 -5.42 20.02
CA ALA A 478 10.63 -6.18 19.18
C ALA A 478 11.18 -6.39 17.75
N PRO A 479 10.67 -7.40 17.01
CA PRO A 479 10.85 -7.46 15.57
C PRO A 479 10.21 -6.24 14.90
N ARG A 480 10.54 -6.01 13.63
CA ARG A 480 9.95 -4.92 12.84
C ARG A 480 8.43 -4.91 12.98
N ARG A 481 7.87 -3.77 13.38
CA ARG A 481 6.44 -3.54 13.61
C ARG A 481 5.82 -2.76 12.46
N LYS A 482 4.78 -3.31 11.84
CA LYS A 482 3.97 -2.59 10.85
C LYS A 482 3.03 -1.56 11.51
N GLU A 483 2.70 -1.79 12.75
CA GLU A 483 1.82 -0.95 13.58
C GLU A 483 2.40 0.45 13.82
N TYR A 484 3.69 0.69 13.53
CA TYR A 484 4.28 2.02 13.67
C TYR A 484 3.60 3.07 12.79
N MET A 485 2.99 2.64 11.67
CA MET A 485 2.28 3.53 10.75
C MET A 485 1.06 4.23 11.37
N ILE A 486 0.59 3.74 12.51
CA ILE A 486 -0.57 4.27 13.23
C ILE A 486 -0.31 4.42 14.73
N ALA A 487 0.91 4.15 15.17
CA ALA A 487 1.25 4.14 16.58
C ALA A 487 1.04 5.48 17.25
N GLU A 488 0.62 5.44 18.51
CA GLU A 488 0.61 6.59 19.39
C GLU A 488 2.00 7.23 19.48
N GLN A 489 2.08 8.56 19.44
CA GLN A 489 3.35 9.27 19.34
C GLN A 489 3.80 9.96 20.64
N THR A 490 3.10 9.79 21.74
CA THR A 490 3.46 10.38 23.06
C THR A 490 4.80 9.89 23.61
N PHE A 491 5.26 8.71 23.16
CA PHE A 491 6.51 8.11 23.66
C PHE A 491 7.77 8.94 23.35
N VAL A 492 7.69 9.91 22.45
CA VAL A 492 8.80 10.82 22.11
C VAL A 492 8.61 12.25 22.58
N ASP A 493 7.48 12.62 23.19
CA ASP A 493 7.16 14.00 23.59
C ASP A 493 8.12 14.63 24.57
N ASN A 494 8.72 13.82 25.44
CA ASN A 494 9.68 14.30 26.46
C ASN A 494 11.13 14.30 25.98
N ARG A 495 11.39 14.04 24.69
CA ARG A 495 12.73 14.06 24.13
C ARG A 495 13.11 15.46 23.71
N GLU A 496 14.32 15.88 24.08
CA GLU A 496 14.90 17.19 23.71
C GLU A 496 15.34 17.25 22.23
N ASP A 497 15.43 16.09 21.56
CA ASP A 497 15.80 15.96 20.15
C ASP A 497 14.58 15.77 19.21
N VAL A 498 13.38 16.03 19.72
CA VAL A 498 12.12 16.07 18.96
C VAL A 498 11.43 17.42 19.17
N LEU A 499 11.28 18.18 18.10
CA LEU A 499 10.45 19.39 18.14
C LEU A 499 8.98 19.00 17.97
N THR A 500 8.12 19.56 18.81
CA THR A 500 6.68 19.32 18.78
C THR A 500 5.93 20.64 18.62
N PHE A 501 5.01 20.67 17.63
CA PHE A 501 4.14 21.82 17.36
C PHE A 501 2.68 21.38 17.37
N LEU A 502 1.80 22.17 18.01
CA LEU A 502 0.40 21.82 18.23
C LEU A 502 -0.53 22.92 17.74
N SER A 503 -1.58 22.56 17.01
CA SER A 503 -2.61 23.51 16.55
C SER A 503 -3.56 23.92 17.69
N SER A 504 -4.38 24.96 17.44
CA SER A 504 -5.60 25.16 18.21
C SER A 504 -6.56 23.97 18.01
N VAL A 505 -7.54 23.84 18.90
CA VAL A 505 -8.64 22.87 18.75
C VAL A 505 -9.42 23.16 17.46
N LEU A 506 -9.69 22.13 16.68
CA LEU A 506 -10.50 22.23 15.48
C LEU A 506 -11.98 22.46 15.85
N GLU A 507 -12.59 23.50 15.30
CA GLU A 507 -14.00 23.84 15.57
C GLU A 507 -14.98 22.97 14.76
N GLN A 508 -14.51 22.36 13.67
CA GLN A 508 -15.29 21.51 12.77
C GLN A 508 -14.42 20.42 12.17
N ASP A 509 -15.06 19.39 11.66
CA ASP A 509 -14.37 18.30 10.97
C ASP A 509 -13.59 18.83 9.77
N MET A 510 -12.37 18.31 9.59
CA MET A 510 -11.49 18.69 8.50
C MET A 510 -11.02 17.44 7.77
N THR A 511 -11.58 17.17 6.59
CA THR A 511 -11.24 16.02 5.78
C THR A 511 -10.05 16.33 4.88
N ALA A 512 -8.95 15.62 5.10
CA ALA A 512 -7.75 15.69 4.30
C ALA A 512 -7.70 14.54 3.28
N ALA A 513 -7.41 14.87 2.01
CA ALA A 513 -7.28 13.90 0.93
C ALA A 513 -6.20 14.34 -0.06
N GLY A 514 -5.13 13.55 -0.18
CA GLY A 514 -3.96 13.85 -1.01
C GLY A 514 -2.65 13.86 -0.23
N ALA A 515 -1.58 14.32 -0.86
CA ALA A 515 -0.25 14.37 -0.27
C ALA A 515 -0.05 15.61 0.62
N ILE A 516 0.51 15.39 1.80
CA ILE A 516 0.96 16.50 2.66
C ILE A 516 2.30 17.03 2.14
N GLU A 517 2.41 18.33 1.97
CA GLU A 517 3.66 18.97 1.58
C GLU A 517 4.27 19.71 2.77
N VAL A 518 5.54 19.47 3.01
CA VAL A 518 6.31 20.11 4.09
C VAL A 518 7.37 21.02 3.49
N THR A 519 7.49 22.21 4.03
CA THR A 519 8.58 23.14 3.76
C THR A 519 9.25 23.49 5.07
N LEU A 520 10.52 23.12 5.21
CA LEU A 520 11.37 23.51 6.33
C LEU A 520 12.47 24.46 5.85
N TYR A 521 12.72 25.50 6.61
CA TYR A 521 13.91 26.33 6.49
C TYR A 521 14.85 25.94 7.62
N ALA A 522 15.93 25.23 7.28
CA ALA A 522 16.80 24.62 8.25
C ALA A 522 18.24 25.13 8.14
N ALA A 523 18.89 25.35 9.29
CA ALA A 523 20.34 25.53 9.36
C ALA A 523 20.90 24.42 10.25
N ILE A 524 21.95 23.77 9.77
CA ILE A 524 22.60 22.67 10.50
C ILE A 524 24.07 22.99 10.76
N SER A 525 24.62 22.51 11.88
CA SER A 525 26.04 22.77 12.22
C SER A 525 27.02 21.89 11.44
N GLN A 526 26.55 20.84 10.80
CA GLN A 526 27.31 19.86 10.04
C GLN A 526 27.04 19.99 8.53
N THR A 527 27.39 18.97 7.73
CA THR A 527 27.29 19.02 6.27
C THR A 527 26.20 18.12 5.68
N ASP A 528 25.52 17.32 6.51
CA ASP A 528 24.34 16.52 6.15
C ASP A 528 23.47 16.28 7.40
N ALA A 529 22.20 16.01 7.22
CA ALA A 529 21.25 15.57 8.26
C ALA A 529 20.00 14.99 7.61
N ASP A 530 19.27 14.15 8.33
CA ASP A 530 17.96 13.69 7.93
C ASP A 530 16.87 14.54 8.61
N PHE A 531 15.71 14.68 7.92
CA PHE A 531 14.54 15.37 8.42
C PHE A 531 13.36 14.41 8.39
N VAL A 532 12.89 14.02 9.56
CA VAL A 532 11.68 13.21 9.74
C VAL A 532 10.57 14.14 10.22
N VAL A 533 9.45 14.13 9.52
CA VAL A 533 8.26 14.91 9.90
C VAL A 533 7.10 13.95 10.07
N LYS A 534 6.36 14.13 11.17
CA LYS A 534 5.17 13.35 11.49
C LYS A 534 3.98 14.27 11.66
N VAL A 535 2.84 13.90 11.08
CA VAL A 535 1.54 14.55 11.28
C VAL A 535 0.67 13.59 12.07
N ILE A 536 0.13 14.09 13.17
CA ILE A 536 -0.50 13.30 14.22
C ILE A 536 -1.87 13.90 14.50
N ASP A 537 -2.88 13.05 14.63
CA ASP A 537 -4.22 13.42 15.11
C ASP A 537 -4.29 13.21 16.63
N VAL A 538 -4.56 14.32 17.34
CA VAL A 538 -4.66 14.32 18.80
C VAL A 538 -6.12 14.42 19.18
N GLY A 539 -6.64 13.39 19.84
CA GLY A 539 -8.02 13.34 20.34
C GLY A 539 -8.32 14.42 21.39
N PRO A 540 -9.61 14.68 21.68
CA PRO A 540 -10.03 15.81 22.53
C PRO A 540 -9.41 15.85 23.93
N ASP A 541 -9.23 14.69 24.52
CA ASP A 541 -8.73 14.55 25.89
C ASP A 541 -7.24 14.17 25.93
N GLY A 542 -6.57 14.12 24.77
CA GLY A 542 -5.19 13.64 24.65
C GLY A 542 -5.03 12.14 24.95
N GLU A 543 -6.13 11.39 24.92
CA GLU A 543 -6.11 9.97 25.25
C GLU A 543 -5.38 9.12 24.21
N TYR A 544 -5.35 9.56 22.94
CA TYR A 544 -4.67 8.89 21.87
C TYR A 544 -4.14 9.87 20.82
N GLU A 545 -2.89 9.74 20.47
CA GLU A 545 -2.19 10.56 19.47
C GLU A 545 -1.80 9.72 18.26
N MET A 546 -2.74 9.53 17.36
CA MET A 546 -2.58 8.68 16.20
C MET A 546 -1.64 9.27 15.16
N LEU A 547 -0.58 8.54 14.78
CA LEU A 547 0.19 8.90 13.59
C LEU A 547 -0.71 8.80 12.34
N VAL A 548 -0.97 9.92 11.68
CA VAL A 548 -1.69 9.98 10.39
C VAL A 548 -0.74 9.71 9.25
N ARG A 549 0.42 10.39 9.24
CA ARG A 549 1.49 10.17 8.29
C ARG A 549 2.83 10.65 8.84
N GLY A 550 3.86 9.85 8.67
CA GLY A 550 5.24 10.25 8.86
C GLY A 550 6.04 10.02 7.59
N ASP A 551 7.07 10.82 7.37
CA ASP A 551 7.99 10.64 6.26
C ASP A 551 9.39 11.18 6.59
N ILE A 552 10.39 10.77 5.81
CA ILE A 552 11.78 11.14 5.98
C ILE A 552 12.34 11.73 4.67
N MET A 553 13.18 12.76 4.80
CA MET A 553 14.01 13.29 3.73
C MET A 553 15.48 13.26 4.17
N ARG A 554 16.31 12.54 3.43
CA ARG A 554 17.77 12.63 3.60
C ARG A 554 18.26 13.94 2.99
N GLY A 555 18.74 14.84 3.82
CA GLY A 555 18.96 16.24 3.47
C GLY A 555 19.88 16.50 2.30
N ARG A 556 20.86 15.61 2.04
CA ARG A 556 21.72 15.71 0.84
C ARG A 556 20.96 15.65 -0.48
N TYR A 557 19.77 15.06 -0.48
CA TYR A 557 18.91 14.95 -1.68
C TYR A 557 17.81 16.01 -1.76
N ARG A 558 17.82 17.03 -0.89
CA ARG A 558 16.80 18.10 -0.83
C ARG A 558 16.56 18.82 -2.16
N ASN A 559 17.58 18.89 -3.02
CA ASN A 559 17.50 19.57 -4.33
C ASN A 559 17.42 18.58 -5.49
N SER A 560 17.99 17.39 -5.36
CA SER A 560 18.02 16.38 -6.43
C SER A 560 18.30 14.99 -5.88
N ALA A 561 17.47 14.03 -6.24
CA ALA A 561 17.67 12.63 -5.91
C ALA A 561 18.95 12.04 -6.56
N SER A 562 19.31 12.53 -7.75
CA SER A 562 20.44 12.03 -8.55
C SER A 562 21.77 12.78 -8.31
N THR A 563 21.70 13.93 -7.64
CA THR A 563 22.88 14.78 -7.44
C THR A 563 22.85 15.31 -6.00
N PRO A 564 23.40 14.53 -5.05
CA PRO A 564 23.40 14.95 -3.65
C PRO A 564 24.29 16.18 -3.42
N GLU A 565 23.86 17.06 -2.52
CA GLU A 565 24.55 18.30 -2.18
C GLU A 565 24.75 18.43 -0.67
N ALA A 566 25.99 18.79 -0.24
CA ALA A 566 26.28 19.10 1.13
C ALA A 566 25.52 20.36 1.60
N PHE A 567 25.17 20.40 2.89
CA PHE A 567 24.79 21.66 3.52
C PHE A 567 26.03 22.52 3.77
N THR A 568 25.82 23.83 3.68
CA THR A 568 26.80 24.78 4.20
C THR A 568 26.53 24.99 5.69
N PRO A 569 27.46 24.65 6.59
CA PRO A 569 27.22 24.75 8.02
C PRO A 569 26.68 26.12 8.47
N ASN A 570 25.61 26.11 9.26
CA ASN A 570 24.90 27.26 9.80
C ASN A 570 24.25 28.20 8.75
N LYS A 571 24.21 27.83 7.48
CA LYS A 571 23.45 28.56 6.47
C LYS A 571 22.01 28.04 6.43
N ILE A 572 21.04 28.94 6.37
CA ILE A 572 19.64 28.56 6.20
C ILE A 572 19.43 28.02 4.78
N GLU A 573 18.94 26.81 4.67
CA GLU A 573 18.61 26.17 3.41
C GLU A 573 17.17 25.62 3.46
N LYS A 574 16.50 25.60 2.31
CA LYS A 574 15.16 25.08 2.18
C LYS A 574 15.18 23.58 2.00
N VAL A 575 14.42 22.84 2.79
CA VAL A 575 14.15 21.40 2.66
C VAL A 575 12.67 21.22 2.38
N THR A 576 12.34 20.52 1.29
CA THR A 576 10.95 20.19 0.96
C THR A 576 10.75 18.69 1.01
N LEU A 577 9.62 18.26 1.52
CA LEU A 577 9.23 16.85 1.63
C LEU A 577 7.77 16.71 1.20
N ARG A 578 7.51 15.85 0.21
CA ARG A 578 6.15 15.43 -0.16
C ARG A 578 5.92 14.04 0.43
N MET A 579 5.00 13.96 1.40
CA MET A 579 4.59 12.70 2.00
C MET A 579 3.69 11.91 1.04
N ASN A 580 3.56 10.61 1.26
CA ASN A 580 2.54 9.82 0.57
C ASN A 580 1.14 10.33 0.91
N ASP A 581 0.22 10.13 -0.03
CA ASP A 581 -1.17 10.56 0.09
C ASP A 581 -1.85 9.96 1.34
N ILE A 582 -2.76 10.73 1.90
CA ILE A 582 -3.62 10.36 3.03
C ILE A 582 -5.08 10.52 2.66
N ALA A 583 -5.94 9.80 3.37
CA ALA A 583 -7.38 9.99 3.43
C ALA A 583 -7.78 9.94 4.91
N HIS A 584 -7.92 11.10 5.53
CA HIS A 584 -8.15 11.22 6.97
C HIS A 584 -9.04 12.41 7.32
N THR A 585 -9.97 12.21 8.22
CA THR A 585 -10.78 13.31 8.78
C THR A 585 -10.34 13.59 10.20
N PHE A 586 -9.71 14.75 10.41
CA PHE A 586 -9.51 15.31 11.74
C PHE A 586 -10.85 15.81 12.26
N MET A 587 -11.34 15.21 13.34
CA MET A 587 -12.67 15.49 13.87
C MET A 587 -12.71 16.81 14.64
N ALA A 588 -13.89 17.42 14.74
CA ALA A 588 -14.11 18.57 15.63
C ALA A 588 -13.72 18.22 17.09
N GLY A 589 -13.05 19.13 17.75
CA GLY A 589 -12.49 18.90 19.09
C GLY A 589 -11.08 18.34 19.10
N HIS A 590 -10.59 17.78 17.99
CA HIS A 590 -9.22 17.30 17.84
C HIS A 590 -8.23 18.45 17.62
N ARG A 591 -6.93 18.11 17.64
CA ARG A 591 -5.82 19.00 17.27
C ARG A 591 -4.89 18.30 16.28
N ILE A 592 -4.21 19.07 15.47
CA ILE A 592 -3.12 18.59 14.63
C ILE A 592 -1.81 18.82 15.37
N LYS A 593 -1.01 17.75 15.49
CA LYS A 593 0.34 17.80 16.05
C LYS A 593 1.36 17.49 14.97
N VAL A 594 2.46 18.24 14.96
CA VAL A 594 3.59 17.98 14.06
C VAL A 594 4.82 17.74 14.92
N GLN A 595 5.52 16.63 14.66
CA GLN A 595 6.82 16.36 15.25
C GLN A 595 7.89 16.41 14.18
N ILE A 596 9.05 16.99 14.50
CA ILE A 596 10.23 17.10 13.65
C ILE A 596 11.44 16.53 14.40
N GLN A 597 12.17 15.60 13.78
CA GLN A 597 13.33 14.91 14.33
C GLN A 597 14.31 14.51 13.23
N SER A 598 15.51 14.01 13.55
CA SER A 598 16.53 13.66 12.55
C SER A 598 16.93 12.19 12.54
N SER A 599 16.15 11.34 13.16
CA SER A 599 16.29 9.88 13.05
C SER A 599 14.94 9.21 13.26
N TRP A 600 14.76 8.06 12.64
CA TRP A 600 13.58 7.20 12.80
C TRP A 600 14.08 5.76 12.86
N PHE A 601 14.80 5.49 13.94
CA PHE A 601 15.69 4.33 14.06
C PHE A 601 15.02 3.13 14.75
N PRO A 602 15.36 1.90 14.35
CA PRO A 602 16.22 1.50 13.24
C PRO A 602 15.46 1.29 11.92
N LEU A 603 14.24 1.86 11.76
CA LEU A 603 13.48 1.75 10.51
C LEU A 603 14.35 2.18 9.33
N TYR A 604 14.98 3.36 9.45
CA TYR A 604 15.95 3.85 8.49
C TYR A 604 17.38 3.84 9.07
N ASP A 605 18.37 3.77 8.18
CA ASP A 605 19.77 3.84 8.53
C ASP A 605 20.12 5.21 9.13
N MET A 606 21.11 5.23 9.99
CA MET A 606 21.53 6.46 10.65
C MET A 606 22.41 7.31 9.75
N ASN A 607 22.08 8.59 9.62
CA ASN A 607 22.91 9.57 8.94
C ASN A 607 24.15 9.89 9.82
N PRO A 608 25.38 9.81 9.29
CA PRO A 608 26.59 10.24 10.01
C PRO A 608 26.62 11.76 10.25
N GLN A 609 25.69 12.51 9.67
CA GLN A 609 25.57 13.98 9.72
C GLN A 609 26.74 14.69 9.04
N GLN A 610 27.51 13.96 8.28
CA GLN A 610 28.56 14.44 7.42
C GLN A 610 28.30 14.03 5.98
N PHE A 611 28.63 14.90 5.03
CA PHE A 611 28.51 14.61 3.61
C PHE A 611 29.63 13.68 3.14
N ILE A 612 29.48 12.40 3.47
CA ILE A 612 30.41 11.31 3.12
C ILE A 612 29.64 10.14 2.53
N ASP A 613 30.34 9.14 2.04
CA ASP A 613 29.75 7.86 1.61
C ASP A 613 29.25 7.08 2.85
N ILE A 614 27.93 7.05 3.06
CA ILE A 614 27.31 6.42 4.24
C ILE A 614 27.58 4.92 4.27
N ASN A 615 27.63 4.28 3.10
CA ASN A 615 27.86 2.84 2.98
C ASN A 615 29.29 2.44 3.43
N LYS A 616 30.18 3.40 3.57
CA LYS A 616 31.55 3.22 4.05
C LYS A 616 31.82 3.88 5.40
N ALA A 617 30.83 4.61 5.94
CA ALA A 617 31.00 5.32 7.20
C ALA A 617 31.29 4.36 8.36
N THR A 618 32.25 4.74 9.19
CA THR A 618 32.64 4.01 10.41
C THR A 618 32.10 4.73 11.65
N ALA A 619 32.13 4.09 12.81
CA ALA A 619 31.62 4.69 14.04
C ALA A 619 32.24 6.09 14.37
N LYS A 620 33.43 6.41 13.85
CA LYS A 620 34.09 7.70 14.06
C LYS A 620 33.49 8.84 13.23
N ASP A 621 32.76 8.49 12.19
CA ASP A 621 32.22 9.43 11.24
C ASP A 621 30.84 9.95 11.67
N PHE A 622 30.24 9.32 12.69
CA PHE A 622 28.94 9.73 13.24
C PHE A 622 29.15 10.79 14.33
N VAL A 623 28.70 12.01 14.07
CA VAL A 623 28.89 13.17 14.94
C VAL A 623 27.57 13.84 15.28
N PRO A 624 27.41 14.45 16.48
CA PRO A 624 26.25 15.27 16.79
C PRO A 624 26.11 16.47 15.86
N CYS A 625 24.89 16.90 15.62
CA CYS A 625 24.55 18.05 14.80
C CYS A 625 23.51 18.94 15.47
N ASP A 626 23.83 20.24 15.63
CA ASP A 626 22.83 21.26 15.98
C ASP A 626 21.97 21.55 14.78
N ILE A 627 20.65 21.46 14.94
CA ILE A 627 19.65 21.69 13.89
C ILE A 627 18.72 22.80 14.35
N ARG A 628 18.53 23.79 13.51
CA ARG A 628 17.61 24.90 13.72
C ARG A 628 16.56 24.89 12.64
N ILE A 629 15.29 24.90 13.03
CA ILE A 629 14.14 25.01 12.13
C ILE A 629 13.56 26.40 12.32
N TYR A 630 13.70 27.23 11.28
CA TYR A 630 13.24 28.63 11.29
C TYR A 630 11.73 28.71 11.04
N HIS A 631 11.09 29.61 11.75
CA HIS A 631 9.67 29.97 11.61
C HIS A 631 9.46 31.48 11.72
N ASP A 632 10.47 32.24 11.29
CA ASP A 632 10.44 33.69 11.23
C ASP A 632 9.70 34.24 9.99
N ALA A 633 9.62 35.58 9.87
CA ALA A 633 8.93 36.23 8.77
C ALA A 633 9.53 35.94 7.37
N GLU A 634 10.86 35.71 7.29
CA GLU A 634 11.56 35.48 6.04
C GLU A 634 11.65 33.97 5.71
N HIS A 635 11.68 33.12 6.75
CA HIS A 635 11.87 31.68 6.66
C HIS A 635 10.70 30.92 7.34
N PRO A 636 9.47 31.04 6.83
CA PRO A 636 8.27 30.49 7.47
C PRO A 636 8.13 29.00 7.16
N SER A 637 8.73 28.13 7.98
CA SER A 637 8.49 26.70 7.88
C SER A 637 7.02 26.35 8.09
N HIS A 638 6.48 25.45 7.27
CA HIS A 638 5.04 25.13 7.28
C HIS A 638 4.75 23.75 6.70
N ILE A 639 3.55 23.28 6.97
CA ILE A 639 2.94 22.14 6.30
C ILE A 639 1.70 22.58 5.53
N ASN A 640 1.48 21.97 4.37
CA ASN A 640 0.28 22.12 3.56
C ASN A 640 -0.50 20.81 3.60
N ILE A 641 -1.69 20.83 4.18
CA ILE A 641 -2.59 19.68 4.24
C ILE A 641 -3.65 19.87 3.14
N PRO A 642 -3.79 18.95 2.17
CA PRO A 642 -4.81 19.05 1.13
C PRO A 642 -6.19 18.79 1.72
N ILE A 643 -7.11 19.76 1.63
CA ILE A 643 -8.45 19.66 2.19
C ILE A 643 -9.47 19.38 1.12
N MET A 644 -10.25 18.33 1.33
CA MET A 644 -11.40 17.99 0.51
C MET A 644 -12.57 18.97 0.83
N LYS A 645 -13.17 19.58 -0.20
CA LYS A 645 -14.29 20.51 -0.07
C LYS A 645 -15.64 19.80 -0.05
#